data_66ba874a9b6814aa6c6935507dc7fca5
#
_entry.id   66ba874a9b6814aa6c6935507dc7fca5
#
_cell.length_a   1.000
_cell.length_b   1.000
_cell.length_c   1.000
_cell.angle_alpha   90.00
_cell.angle_beta   90.00
_cell.angle_gamma   90.00
#
_symmetry.space_group_name_H-M   'P 1'
#
loop_
_entity.id
_entity.type
_entity.pdbx_description
1 polymer ?
#
loop_
_entity_poly.entity_id
_entity_poly.type
_entity_poly.pdbx_seq_one_letter_code
_entity_poly.pdbx_strand_id
1 'polypeptide(L)'
;MRIPEDLPPRRPVFSGGGFGFSRPRRSRIILSAVLIAIVALFVSARSVVGFYIDVLWHQSVGRTDVFWGILLTRLGLASVFTLIFALLLILNMWVADRLRPEFVPTTPQERALAGYRQLTTGRAWSFRLIVAALLGFLVGSPAAGQWQDWTLFRNSTDFGATDPLFNQDVAFYVMRLPFIEFVVDWTFAALVLATLVTAGVHALNGGIRLQIQGRKVTPLAKLHLSVLFAVLSLVRAVDYWYSRYNLTRSTRGVVQGATYTDVNAQLPATQLMILVSLAVAVLFLANFRQRGWRLPVLATVLWIVIAVTAGGVYPAVVQRFIVQPNVSTRELPFIDRNIAATKEALGLADISRNVVNPQPITGAQLNDDPSPLRNVRQLDPIQMRDRFILDEGRTSFYAVRDLDVDRYEIDGRTQQVMVSARELNSEGIPNRTWVSRHLLYTHGCGLIAAPASRTTTDGRPVYVDLGVTRPELYFGEGIDSYAVVGTEQVEQPCVGEPTKQTTPGGVQLSSVLRRVAYAIQYSEYNLFGSGLINSQSFIIHDRNVTDRVDRLAPFLRYDSDPYPVVVDGTVQWVLDAYTISDRYPYAQEANTDQLSPGGGLNTSFNYVRNSVKAVVDAFSGDVTFYVIDPNDPITTAWSKAFPKLFTDVSQAPAELVKHFRYPEDLFRVQTNVYGRYQFDDATLFFNRDAAWSVAQAPASEPDSVTGVVGAIGGGAADGIDVRDASVLRFEPYYTMFHGGDGLETPMFSMLRPFVPFSADNARKELRALMVVSSDPQSYGKIQVLEFPEPLPEGPATVAAEFGSDPIIAQQITLLDQRGSRVIFGDLQVVPVQRGLMYVRPLFVRPDDPSAKQIFVRKFLVSYDNRVVMADNLTEAVGRLFPGFNTDLGERINDGSVAPADPTPDASGGTVTTTTLPAQDTSSLTAVELLARADALFDEANSALAQNPPDFATYQARLAQAREVLRQAISLVGG
;
A
#
# COMPACT_ATOMS: atom_id res chain seq x y z
N MET A 1 50.08 14.45 95.18
CA MET A 1 50.79 15.63 94.62
C MET A 1 51.04 15.40 93.16
N ARG A 2 50.39 16.23 92.32
CA ARG A 2 50.71 16.48 90.92
C ARG A 2 50.67 15.36 89.87
N ILE A 3 49.65 15.43 89.13
CA ILE A 3 49.47 15.02 87.71
C ILE A 3 50.38 15.71 86.78
N PRO A 4 50.82 15.14 85.65
CA PRO A 4 50.52 15.72 84.38
C PRO A 4 50.01 14.63 83.36
N GLU A 5 48.96 14.84 82.56
CA GLU A 5 48.74 15.76 81.46
C GLU A 5 48.86 15.14 80.09
N ASP A 6 47.81 15.22 79.40
CA ASP A 6 47.62 15.47 77.96
C ASP A 6 48.37 14.63 76.93
N LEU A 7 47.59 13.64 76.43
CA LEU A 7 47.78 13.09 75.10
C LEU A 7 46.71 13.69 74.13
N PRO A 8 47.06 14.19 72.95
CA PRO A 8 46.13 14.77 72.01
C PRO A 8 45.23 13.70 71.37
N PRO A 9 44.04 14.06 70.94
CA PRO A 9 43.07 13.13 70.37
C PRO A 9 43.58 12.52 69.10
N ARG A 10 43.50 11.21 69.01
CA ARG A 10 43.72 10.46 67.77
C ARG A 10 42.65 10.85 66.75
N ARG A 11 43.05 11.38 65.61
CA ARG A 11 42.19 11.56 64.42
C ARG A 11 41.72 10.17 63.95
N PRO A 12 40.45 10.03 63.60
CA PRO A 12 39.99 8.79 62.97
C PRO A 12 40.65 8.67 61.59
N VAL A 13 41.36 7.58 61.39
CA VAL A 13 41.84 7.19 60.09
C VAL A 13 40.62 6.70 59.28
N PHE A 14 40.15 7.54 58.35
CA PHE A 14 39.25 7.06 57.30
C PHE A 14 39.99 5.99 56.51
N SER A 15 39.66 4.71 56.79
CA SER A 15 40.03 3.66 55.91
C SER A 15 39.29 3.86 54.60
N GLY A 16 40.01 4.31 53.57
CA GLY A 16 39.55 4.36 52.21
C GLY A 16 39.06 2.98 51.81
N GLY A 17 37.72 2.83 51.69
CA GLY A 17 37.11 1.69 51.11
C GLY A 17 37.56 1.58 49.64
N GLY A 18 38.62 0.85 49.42
CA GLY A 18 38.93 0.36 48.10
C GLY A 18 37.75 -0.47 47.62
N PHE A 19 37.15 -0.07 46.51
CA PHE A 19 36.28 -0.92 45.72
C PHE A 19 37.10 -2.17 45.34
N GLY A 20 37.18 -3.12 46.25
CA GLY A 20 37.66 -4.44 45.96
C GLY A 20 36.64 -5.10 45.00
N PHE A 21 36.93 -5.07 43.72
CA PHE A 21 36.30 -5.98 42.76
C PHE A 21 36.69 -7.37 43.25
N SER A 22 35.82 -7.98 44.09
CA SER A 22 35.93 -9.41 44.41
C SER A 22 35.91 -10.19 43.09
N ARG A 23 37.04 -10.81 42.75
CA ARG A 23 37.13 -11.67 41.57
C ARG A 23 35.95 -12.65 41.66
N PRO A 24 35.03 -12.61 40.66
CA PRO A 24 33.88 -13.51 40.69
C PRO A 24 34.38 -14.95 40.72
N ARG A 25 33.84 -15.77 41.61
CA ARG A 25 34.23 -17.16 41.72
C ARG A 25 34.15 -17.79 40.33
N ARG A 26 35.17 -18.54 39.90
CA ARG A 26 35.24 -19.14 38.53
C ARG A 26 33.95 -19.89 38.17
N SER A 27 33.27 -20.49 39.16
CA SER A 27 31.95 -21.13 38.98
C SER A 27 30.83 -20.19 38.51
N ARG A 28 30.80 -18.94 39.02
CA ARG A 28 29.76 -17.96 38.56
C ARG A 28 30.04 -17.47 37.16
N ILE A 29 31.30 -17.31 36.79
CA ILE A 29 31.69 -16.93 35.39
C ILE A 29 31.31 -18.06 34.44
N ILE A 30 31.63 -19.34 34.83
CA ILE A 30 31.26 -20.52 34.03
C ILE A 30 29.75 -20.63 33.93
N LEU A 31 29.01 -20.47 35.01
CA LEU A 31 27.54 -20.56 35.02
C LEU A 31 26.91 -19.45 34.14
N SER A 32 27.40 -18.22 34.26
CA SER A 32 26.96 -17.10 33.37
C SER A 32 27.32 -17.33 31.91
N ALA A 33 28.52 -17.86 31.64
CA ALA A 33 28.93 -18.18 30.27
C ALA A 33 28.09 -19.33 29.68
N VAL A 34 27.77 -20.35 30.47
CA VAL A 34 26.88 -21.46 30.08
C VAL A 34 25.45 -20.95 29.84
N LEU A 35 24.92 -20.09 30.73
CA LEU A 35 23.60 -19.48 30.53
C LEU A 35 23.54 -18.61 29.27
N ILE A 36 24.55 -17.77 29.06
CA ILE A 36 24.66 -16.94 27.83
C ILE A 36 24.78 -17.84 26.60
N ALA A 37 25.56 -18.92 26.68
CA ALA A 37 25.69 -19.89 25.59
C ALA A 37 24.37 -20.59 25.28
N ILE A 38 23.59 -20.97 26.32
CA ILE A 38 22.27 -21.59 26.15
C ILE A 38 21.29 -20.61 25.54
N VAL A 39 21.24 -19.36 26.00
CA VAL A 39 20.40 -18.30 25.41
C VAL A 39 20.81 -18.02 23.96
N ALA A 40 22.09 -17.89 23.71
CA ALA A 40 22.63 -17.69 22.37
C ALA A 40 22.30 -18.89 21.45
N LEU A 41 22.40 -20.11 21.95
CA LEU A 41 22.02 -21.34 21.23
C LEU A 41 20.52 -21.34 20.91
N PHE A 42 19.68 -20.95 21.88
CA PHE A 42 18.22 -20.92 21.69
C PHE A 42 17.80 -19.89 20.67
N VAL A 43 18.36 -18.67 20.75
CA VAL A 43 18.11 -17.58 19.77
C VAL A 43 18.65 -17.96 18.40
N SER A 44 19.86 -18.53 18.35
CA SER A 44 20.47 -19.00 17.10
C SER A 44 19.70 -20.17 16.49
N ALA A 45 19.20 -21.09 17.31
CA ALA A 45 18.42 -22.23 16.85
C ALA A 45 17.15 -21.77 16.12
N ARG A 46 16.42 -20.79 16.69
CA ARG A 46 15.22 -20.25 16.04
C ARG A 46 15.53 -19.57 14.70
N SER A 47 16.64 -18.82 14.63
CA SER A 47 17.09 -18.20 13.39
C SER A 47 17.51 -19.22 12.33
N VAL A 48 18.21 -20.29 12.73
CA VAL A 48 18.60 -21.39 11.83
C VAL A 48 17.37 -22.16 11.34
N VAL A 49 16.40 -22.40 12.24
CA VAL A 49 15.14 -23.06 11.88
C VAL A 49 14.33 -22.19 10.91
N GLY A 50 14.22 -20.88 11.18
CA GLY A 50 13.56 -19.94 10.26
C GLY A 50 14.20 -19.96 8.87
N PHE A 51 15.53 -19.87 8.81
CA PHE A 51 16.27 -19.98 7.54
C PHE A 51 16.00 -21.31 6.81
N TYR A 52 15.97 -22.43 7.55
CA TYR A 52 15.67 -23.74 6.96
C TYR A 52 14.25 -23.79 6.39
N ILE A 53 13.28 -23.24 7.12
CA ILE A 53 11.89 -23.14 6.65
C ILE A 53 11.78 -22.24 5.42
N ASP A 54 12.50 -21.11 5.38
CA ASP A 54 12.54 -20.22 4.22
C ASP A 54 13.04 -20.96 2.96
N VAL A 55 14.08 -21.77 3.10
CA VAL A 55 14.58 -22.59 1.99
C VAL A 55 13.53 -23.61 1.53
N LEU A 56 12.88 -24.30 2.48
CA LEU A 56 11.83 -25.29 2.15
C LEU A 56 10.63 -24.64 1.47
N TRP A 57 10.23 -23.45 1.92
CA TRP A 57 9.12 -22.72 1.32
C TRP A 57 9.43 -22.29 -0.11
N HIS A 58 10.59 -21.67 -0.37
CA HIS A 58 10.99 -21.30 -1.73
C HIS A 58 11.15 -22.52 -2.64
N GLN A 59 11.51 -23.68 -2.08
CA GLN A 59 11.51 -24.94 -2.83
C GLN A 59 10.09 -25.37 -3.20
N SER A 60 9.12 -25.25 -2.27
CA SER A 60 7.74 -25.66 -2.51
C SER A 60 7.04 -24.80 -3.57
N VAL A 61 7.39 -23.51 -3.66
CA VAL A 61 6.86 -22.59 -4.67
C VAL A 61 7.72 -22.52 -5.94
N GLY A 62 8.78 -23.33 -6.05
CA GLY A 62 9.64 -23.39 -7.24
C GLY A 62 10.53 -22.16 -7.50
N ARG A 63 10.75 -21.30 -6.50
CA ARG A 63 11.46 -20.01 -6.61
C ARG A 63 12.74 -19.92 -5.75
N THR A 64 13.51 -20.98 -5.72
CA THR A 64 14.80 -21.00 -5.01
C THR A 64 15.83 -20.06 -5.63
N ASP A 65 15.73 -19.76 -6.91
CA ASP A 65 16.59 -18.82 -7.63
C ASP A 65 16.48 -17.39 -7.06
N VAL A 66 15.28 -16.92 -6.76
CA VAL A 66 15.06 -15.61 -6.13
C VAL A 66 15.68 -15.57 -4.73
N PHE A 67 15.39 -16.59 -3.90
CA PHE A 67 15.94 -16.68 -2.54
C PHE A 67 17.47 -16.62 -2.53
N TRP A 68 18.13 -17.49 -3.29
CA TRP A 68 19.59 -17.51 -3.33
C TRP A 68 20.15 -16.27 -4.02
N GLY A 69 19.48 -15.73 -5.04
CA GLY A 69 19.89 -14.51 -5.71
C GLY A 69 19.97 -13.32 -4.76
N ILE A 70 18.91 -13.10 -3.98
CA ILE A 70 18.86 -12.01 -2.98
C ILE A 70 19.87 -12.27 -1.85
N LEU A 71 19.88 -13.48 -1.27
CA LEU A 71 20.76 -13.83 -0.16
C LEU A 71 22.24 -13.69 -0.53
N LEU A 72 22.66 -14.26 -1.66
CA LEU A 72 24.06 -14.20 -2.11
C LEU A 72 24.47 -12.77 -2.44
N THR A 73 23.58 -11.96 -2.99
CA THR A 73 23.86 -10.53 -3.24
C THR A 73 24.07 -9.79 -1.93
N ARG A 74 23.20 -9.97 -0.94
CA ARG A 74 23.33 -9.38 0.40
C ARG A 74 24.61 -9.80 1.11
N LEU A 75 24.90 -11.09 1.13
CA LEU A 75 26.11 -11.63 1.74
C LEU A 75 27.37 -11.17 0.99
N GLY A 76 27.32 -11.12 -0.33
CA GLY A 76 28.41 -10.63 -1.17
C GLY A 76 28.77 -9.19 -0.86
N LEU A 77 27.76 -8.29 -0.86
CA LEU A 77 27.95 -6.88 -0.50
C LEU A 77 28.50 -6.74 0.93
N ALA A 78 27.86 -7.35 1.92
CA ALA A 78 28.33 -7.31 3.30
C ALA A 78 29.78 -7.77 3.43
N SER A 79 30.16 -8.87 2.76
CA SER A 79 31.50 -9.44 2.81
C SER A 79 32.53 -8.53 2.16
N VAL A 80 32.22 -8.01 0.96
CA VAL A 80 33.14 -7.13 0.22
C VAL A 80 33.44 -5.86 1.02
N PHE A 81 32.41 -5.17 1.50
CA PHE A 81 32.56 -3.92 2.26
C PHE A 81 33.21 -4.17 3.63
N THR A 82 32.89 -5.28 4.31
CA THR A 82 33.57 -5.73 5.54
C THR A 82 35.06 -5.93 5.31
N LEU A 83 35.43 -6.67 4.25
CA LEU A 83 36.81 -6.95 3.92
C LEU A 83 37.60 -5.68 3.53
N ILE A 84 37.00 -4.82 2.71
CA ILE A 84 37.64 -3.55 2.30
C ILE A 84 37.92 -2.70 3.54
N PHE A 85 36.96 -2.53 4.46
CA PHE A 85 37.17 -1.72 5.64
C PHE A 85 38.17 -2.38 6.63
N ALA A 86 38.08 -3.68 6.86
CA ALA A 86 39.04 -4.39 7.70
C ALA A 86 40.47 -4.27 7.16
N LEU A 87 40.64 -4.46 5.85
CA LEU A 87 41.97 -4.29 5.19
C LEU A 87 42.47 -2.85 5.29
N LEU A 88 41.57 -1.85 5.12
CA LEU A 88 41.91 -0.44 5.31
C LEU A 88 42.41 -0.18 6.73
N LEU A 89 41.74 -0.70 7.76
CA LEU A 89 42.15 -0.58 9.15
C LEU A 89 43.50 -1.28 9.41
N ILE A 90 43.65 -2.52 8.95
CA ILE A 90 44.89 -3.30 9.12
C ILE A 90 46.08 -2.57 8.50
N LEU A 91 45.92 -2.05 7.28
CA LEU A 91 46.96 -1.29 6.58
C LEU A 91 47.35 -0.04 7.38
N ASN A 92 46.35 0.76 7.81
CA ASN A 92 46.64 1.98 8.55
C ASN A 92 47.23 1.72 9.94
N MET A 93 46.78 0.68 10.65
CA MET A 93 47.37 0.27 11.92
C MET A 93 48.81 -0.24 11.73
N TRP A 94 49.05 -0.98 10.63
CA TRP A 94 50.42 -1.46 10.30
C TRP A 94 51.34 -0.29 9.97
N VAL A 95 50.91 0.69 9.18
CA VAL A 95 51.66 1.90 8.88
C VAL A 95 51.92 2.68 10.16
N ALA A 96 50.93 2.87 11.03
CA ALA A 96 51.07 3.58 12.29
C ALA A 96 52.10 2.91 13.24
N ASP A 97 52.21 1.58 13.19
CA ASP A 97 53.22 0.83 13.94
C ASP A 97 54.64 0.96 13.36
N ARG A 98 54.77 0.94 12.04
CA ARG A 98 56.06 1.17 11.36
C ARG A 98 56.57 2.56 11.63
N LEU A 99 55.68 3.55 11.80
CA LEU A 99 56.01 4.96 12.03
C LEU A 99 56.11 5.32 13.54
N ARG A 100 56.13 4.32 14.43
CA ARG A 100 56.22 4.56 15.88
C ARG A 100 57.57 5.20 16.24
N PRO A 101 57.60 6.28 17.08
CA PRO A 101 58.83 6.87 17.58
C PRO A 101 59.42 6.01 18.72
N GLU A 102 60.73 6.09 18.92
CA GLU A 102 61.33 5.67 20.19
C GLU A 102 60.79 6.54 21.31
N PHE A 103 60.27 5.90 22.35
CA PHE A 103 59.46 6.60 23.35
C PHE A 103 59.90 6.27 24.76
N VAL A 104 60.25 7.32 25.53
CA VAL A 104 60.50 7.26 26.97
C VAL A 104 59.33 7.96 27.70
N PRO A 105 58.60 7.25 28.58
CA PRO A 105 57.46 7.84 29.28
C PRO A 105 57.92 8.86 30.30
N THR A 106 57.41 10.10 30.18
CA THR A 106 57.75 11.23 31.05
C THR A 106 56.63 11.60 32.02
N THR A 107 55.37 11.26 31.71
CA THR A 107 54.23 11.60 32.55
C THR A 107 53.57 10.35 33.19
N PRO A 108 52.76 10.49 34.29
CA PRO A 108 52.06 9.34 34.89
C PRO A 108 51.12 8.63 33.95
N GLN A 109 50.48 9.34 33.07
CA GLN A 109 49.56 8.74 32.05
C GLN A 109 50.33 7.98 30.98
N GLU A 110 51.52 8.48 30.58
CA GLU A 110 52.40 7.80 29.68
C GLU A 110 53.01 6.52 30.29
N ARG A 111 53.20 6.47 31.62
CA ARG A 111 53.59 5.25 32.33
C ARG A 111 52.45 4.23 32.36
N ALA A 112 51.19 4.63 32.51
CA ALA A 112 50.04 3.72 32.40
C ALA A 112 49.97 3.13 30.98
N LEU A 113 50.18 3.94 29.92
CA LEU A 113 50.23 3.50 28.54
C LEU A 113 51.42 2.54 28.29
N ALA A 114 52.58 2.78 28.90
CA ALA A 114 53.71 1.87 28.82
C ALA A 114 53.42 0.53 29.50
N GLY A 115 52.72 0.53 30.63
CA GLY A 115 52.21 -0.69 31.29
C GLY A 115 51.21 -1.49 30.40
N TYR A 116 50.30 -0.81 29.74
CA TYR A 116 49.41 -1.41 28.75
C TYR A 116 50.20 -2.08 27.61
N ARG A 117 51.22 -1.44 27.11
CA ARG A 117 52.10 -1.97 26.06
C ARG A 117 52.83 -3.22 26.51
N GLN A 118 53.36 -3.29 27.76
CA GLN A 118 54.02 -4.46 28.31
C GLN A 118 53.05 -5.65 28.40
N LEU A 119 51.76 -5.40 28.76
CA LEU A 119 50.73 -6.43 28.83
C LEU A 119 50.30 -6.95 27.44
N THR A 120 50.42 -6.13 26.41
CA THR A 120 50.03 -6.49 25.02
C THR A 120 51.24 -6.96 24.18
N THR A 121 52.46 -6.93 24.69
CA THR A 121 53.67 -7.38 23.98
C THR A 121 53.50 -8.84 23.54
N GLY A 122 53.69 -9.12 22.25
CA GLY A 122 53.50 -10.46 21.64
C GLY A 122 52.08 -10.79 21.15
N ARG A 123 51.00 -10.14 21.68
CA ARG A 123 49.63 -10.35 21.28
C ARG A 123 48.94 -9.13 20.67
N ALA A 124 49.64 -8.03 20.53
CA ALA A 124 49.08 -6.76 20.02
C ALA A 124 48.47 -6.89 18.63
N TRP A 125 49.07 -7.68 17.75
CA TRP A 125 48.55 -7.93 16.41
C TRP A 125 47.26 -8.76 16.39
N SER A 126 47.21 -9.80 17.22
CA SER A 126 45.94 -10.58 17.33
C SER A 126 44.79 -9.71 17.80
N PHE A 127 45.03 -8.85 18.80
CA PHE A 127 44.00 -7.89 19.27
C PHE A 127 43.57 -6.91 18.16
N ARG A 128 44.53 -6.36 17.40
CA ARG A 128 44.25 -5.45 16.30
C ARG A 128 43.48 -6.12 15.15
N LEU A 129 43.83 -7.36 14.83
CA LEU A 129 43.07 -8.15 13.84
C LEU A 129 41.62 -8.39 14.29
N ILE A 130 41.43 -8.70 15.59
CA ILE A 130 40.06 -8.85 16.14
C ILE A 130 39.29 -7.52 16.07
N VAL A 131 39.94 -6.40 16.45
CA VAL A 131 39.31 -5.08 16.35
C VAL A 131 38.99 -4.71 14.91
N ALA A 132 39.91 -4.97 13.97
CA ALA A 132 39.68 -4.70 12.56
C ALA A 132 38.57 -5.57 11.98
N ALA A 133 38.50 -6.84 12.37
CA ALA A 133 37.41 -7.74 11.95
C ALA A 133 36.07 -7.29 12.52
N LEU A 134 36.00 -6.96 13.82
CA LEU A 134 34.80 -6.48 14.48
C LEU A 134 34.30 -5.17 13.89
N LEU A 135 35.16 -4.17 13.77
CA LEU A 135 34.82 -2.89 13.17
C LEU A 135 34.53 -3.05 11.67
N GLY A 136 35.25 -3.94 10.99
CA GLY A 136 34.99 -4.33 9.61
C GLY A 136 33.56 -4.83 9.44
N PHE A 137 33.15 -5.74 10.27
CA PHE A 137 31.80 -6.28 10.27
C PHE A 137 30.74 -5.20 10.59
N LEU A 138 30.94 -4.40 11.62
CA LEU A 138 30.00 -3.34 12.00
C LEU A 138 29.78 -2.28 10.91
N VAL A 139 30.83 -1.90 10.19
CA VAL A 139 30.79 -0.86 9.16
C VAL A 139 30.42 -1.43 7.78
N GLY A 140 30.78 -2.68 7.51
CA GLY A 140 30.56 -3.30 6.20
C GLY A 140 29.24 -4.04 6.09
N SER A 141 28.76 -4.67 7.18
CA SER A 141 27.53 -5.49 7.11
C SER A 141 26.26 -4.70 6.70
N PRO A 142 26.08 -3.39 7.05
CA PRO A 142 24.92 -2.62 6.58
C PRO A 142 24.83 -2.48 5.05
N ALA A 143 25.94 -2.66 4.31
CA ALA A 143 25.94 -2.65 2.85
C ALA A 143 25.04 -3.76 2.24
N ALA A 144 24.69 -4.81 3.01
CA ALA A 144 23.69 -5.79 2.62
C ALA A 144 22.33 -5.17 2.30
N GLY A 145 21.97 -4.05 2.93
CA GLY A 145 20.73 -3.32 2.67
C GLY A 145 20.65 -2.71 1.27
N GLN A 146 21.78 -2.47 0.62
CA GLN A 146 21.87 -1.85 -0.70
C GLN A 146 21.77 -2.87 -1.85
N TRP A 147 21.22 -4.04 -1.60
CA TRP A 147 21.14 -5.11 -2.59
C TRP A 147 20.24 -4.76 -3.79
N GLN A 148 19.19 -3.96 -3.57
CA GLN A 148 18.31 -3.48 -4.64
C GLN A 148 19.04 -2.49 -5.54
N ASP A 149 19.66 -1.47 -4.96
CA ASP A 149 20.45 -0.47 -5.71
C ASP A 149 21.60 -1.10 -6.49
N TRP A 150 22.30 -2.07 -5.88
CA TRP A 150 23.32 -2.85 -6.57
C TRP A 150 22.76 -3.66 -7.75
N THR A 151 21.59 -4.30 -7.55
CA THR A 151 20.96 -5.12 -8.58
C THR A 151 20.51 -4.26 -9.76
N LEU A 152 19.88 -3.12 -9.49
CA LEU A 152 19.49 -2.14 -10.52
C LEU A 152 20.71 -1.53 -11.21
N PHE A 153 21.75 -1.17 -10.46
CA PHE A 153 23.02 -0.67 -11.03
C PHE A 153 23.62 -1.64 -12.05
N ARG A 154 23.67 -2.93 -11.70
CA ARG A 154 24.25 -3.98 -12.55
C ARG A 154 23.42 -4.29 -13.77
N ASN A 155 22.09 -4.25 -13.67
CA ASN A 155 21.15 -4.63 -14.73
C ASN A 155 20.46 -3.40 -15.36
N SER A 156 21.02 -2.21 -15.17
CA SER A 156 20.46 -0.95 -15.66
C SER A 156 20.03 -1.03 -17.14
N THR A 157 18.84 -0.53 -17.41
CA THR A 157 18.25 -0.41 -18.75
C THR A 157 17.91 1.05 -19.02
N ASP A 158 18.22 1.56 -20.19
CA ASP A 158 18.00 2.96 -20.53
C ASP A 158 16.50 3.26 -20.65
N PHE A 159 16.10 4.46 -20.17
CA PHE A 159 14.73 4.96 -20.29
C PHE A 159 14.45 5.54 -21.68
N GLY A 160 15.50 5.83 -22.45
CA GLY A 160 15.37 6.49 -23.75
C GLY A 160 15.07 7.99 -23.65
N ALA A 161 14.99 8.52 -22.43
CA ALA A 161 14.80 9.94 -22.14
C ALA A 161 16.03 10.49 -21.43
N THR A 162 16.49 11.70 -21.79
CA THR A 162 17.66 12.33 -21.21
C THR A 162 17.29 13.58 -20.43
N ASP A 163 17.99 13.79 -19.32
CA ASP A 163 17.90 15.02 -18.53
C ASP A 163 18.43 16.23 -19.33
N PRO A 164 17.70 17.36 -19.36
CA PRO A 164 18.08 18.52 -20.16
C PRO A 164 19.22 19.36 -19.58
N LEU A 165 19.73 19.08 -18.36
CA LEU A 165 20.81 19.84 -17.74
C LEU A 165 22.19 19.18 -17.95
N PHE A 166 22.26 17.85 -17.75
CA PHE A 166 23.49 17.08 -17.81
C PHE A 166 23.56 16.12 -18.99
N ASN A 167 22.46 16.00 -19.75
CA ASN A 167 22.31 15.09 -20.90
C ASN A 167 22.63 13.62 -20.53
N GLN A 168 22.20 13.20 -19.34
CA GLN A 168 22.28 11.82 -18.89
C GLN A 168 20.92 11.15 -19.07
N ASP A 169 20.90 9.87 -19.50
CA ASP A 169 19.69 9.08 -19.50
C ASP A 169 19.10 8.97 -18.08
N VAL A 170 17.77 8.93 -17.97
CA VAL A 170 17.06 8.82 -16.70
C VAL A 170 17.50 7.59 -15.88
N ALA A 171 17.91 6.50 -16.54
CA ALA A 171 18.45 5.32 -15.88
C ALA A 171 19.68 5.61 -15.02
N PHE A 172 20.48 6.63 -15.38
CA PHE A 172 21.59 7.05 -14.56
C PHE A 172 21.11 7.50 -13.19
N TYR A 173 20.05 8.32 -13.12
CA TYR A 173 19.49 8.85 -11.88
C TYR A 173 18.77 7.79 -11.06
N VAL A 174 17.95 6.97 -11.71
CA VAL A 174 17.06 5.99 -11.07
C VAL A 174 17.83 4.75 -10.63
N MET A 175 18.74 4.23 -11.47
CA MET A 175 19.34 2.91 -11.25
C MET A 175 20.82 2.94 -10.90
N ARG A 176 21.59 3.93 -11.42
CA ARG A 176 23.06 3.93 -11.25
C ARG A 176 23.53 4.84 -10.14
N LEU A 177 23.01 6.06 -10.08
CA LEU A 177 23.42 7.08 -9.13
C LEU A 177 23.23 6.67 -7.65
N PRO A 178 22.13 5.99 -7.25
CA PRO A 178 21.91 5.58 -5.86
C PRO A 178 23.05 4.74 -5.31
N PHE A 179 23.47 3.73 -6.05
CA PHE A 179 24.57 2.87 -5.61
C PHE A 179 25.94 3.59 -5.63
N ILE A 180 26.17 4.47 -6.61
CA ILE A 180 27.40 5.29 -6.67
C ILE A 180 27.47 6.21 -5.45
N GLU A 181 26.41 6.92 -5.12
CA GLU A 181 26.33 7.79 -3.93
C GLU A 181 26.58 7.00 -2.66
N PHE A 182 25.93 5.84 -2.50
CA PHE A 182 26.20 4.96 -1.37
C PHE A 182 27.70 4.59 -1.25
N VAL A 183 28.35 4.22 -2.34
CA VAL A 183 29.79 3.86 -2.32
C VAL A 183 30.64 5.04 -1.92
N VAL A 184 30.36 6.26 -2.40
CA VAL A 184 31.09 7.48 -2.07
C VAL A 184 30.89 7.83 -0.59
N ASP A 185 29.67 7.84 -0.11
CA ASP A 185 29.32 8.16 1.28
C ASP A 185 29.90 7.15 2.26
N TRP A 186 29.76 5.85 1.94
CA TRP A 186 30.37 4.79 2.74
C TRP A 186 31.90 4.92 2.79
N THR A 187 32.54 5.21 1.65
CA THR A 187 34.01 5.40 1.58
C THR A 187 34.44 6.58 2.43
N PHE A 188 33.71 7.69 2.40
CA PHE A 188 33.99 8.85 3.24
C PHE A 188 33.85 8.52 4.73
N ALA A 189 32.76 7.89 5.14
CA ALA A 189 32.51 7.47 6.53
C ALA A 189 33.57 6.47 7.01
N ALA A 190 33.91 5.49 6.18
CA ALA A 190 34.95 4.49 6.46
C ALA A 190 36.34 5.15 6.66
N LEU A 191 36.71 6.10 5.81
CA LEU A 191 37.96 6.84 5.93
C LEU A 191 38.01 7.74 7.17
N VAL A 192 36.89 8.39 7.52
CA VAL A 192 36.77 9.15 8.77
C VAL A 192 37.07 8.25 9.97
N LEU A 193 36.38 7.11 10.05
CA LEU A 193 36.54 6.16 11.15
C LEU A 193 37.98 5.56 11.15
N ALA A 194 38.52 5.20 10.00
CA ALA A 194 39.90 4.73 9.87
C ALA A 194 40.90 5.80 10.34
N THR A 195 40.69 7.08 10.02
CA THR A 195 41.52 8.19 10.46
C THR A 195 41.47 8.34 11.98
N LEU A 196 40.27 8.24 12.60
CA LEU A 196 40.13 8.30 14.06
C LEU A 196 40.82 7.13 14.75
N VAL A 197 40.65 5.89 14.26
CA VAL A 197 41.32 4.70 14.79
C VAL A 197 42.84 4.84 14.63
N THR A 198 43.32 5.31 13.47
CA THR A 198 44.74 5.55 13.20
C THR A 198 45.31 6.60 14.14
N ALA A 199 44.58 7.71 14.38
CA ALA A 199 45.02 8.73 15.35
C ALA A 199 45.09 8.14 16.77
N GLY A 200 44.14 7.31 17.16
CA GLY A 200 44.16 6.55 18.42
C GLY A 200 45.36 5.63 18.52
N VAL A 201 45.69 4.88 17.46
CA VAL A 201 46.91 4.02 17.42
C VAL A 201 48.19 4.85 17.50
N HIS A 202 48.25 5.99 16.81
CA HIS A 202 49.39 6.93 16.96
C HIS A 202 49.50 7.51 18.38
N ALA A 203 48.36 7.81 19.04
CA ALA A 203 48.38 8.24 20.44
C ALA A 203 48.91 7.12 21.37
N LEU A 204 48.41 5.89 21.19
CA LEU A 204 48.87 4.70 21.91
C LEU A 204 50.36 4.43 21.64
N ASN A 205 50.84 4.68 20.43
CA ASN A 205 52.22 4.51 20.02
C ASN A 205 53.14 5.71 20.44
N GLY A 206 52.59 6.79 21.03
CA GLY A 206 53.36 7.99 21.44
C GLY A 206 53.71 8.93 20.28
N GLY A 207 53.06 8.72 19.11
CA GLY A 207 53.18 9.63 17.97
C GLY A 207 52.36 10.91 18.18
N ILE A 208 51.32 10.89 19.03
CA ILE A 208 50.51 12.02 19.47
C ILE A 208 50.63 12.14 20.98
N ARG A 209 51.05 13.32 21.48
CA ARG A 209 51.29 13.62 22.89
C ARG A 209 50.66 14.94 23.26
N LEU A 210 49.45 14.94 23.83
CA LEU A 210 48.69 16.16 24.08
C LEU A 210 49.20 17.00 25.25
N GLN A 211 49.94 16.39 26.21
CA GLN A 211 50.30 17.00 27.48
C GLN A 211 51.74 17.52 27.54
N ILE A 212 52.52 17.45 26.48
CA ILE A 212 53.92 17.90 26.47
C ILE A 212 54.02 19.34 25.97
N GLN A 213 54.86 20.17 26.64
CA GLN A 213 55.28 21.47 26.12
C GLN A 213 56.20 21.24 24.90
N GLY A 214 55.72 21.66 23.69
CA GLY A 214 56.47 21.48 22.45
C GLY A 214 55.68 20.83 21.34
N ARG A 215 56.34 19.98 20.51
CA ARG A 215 55.69 19.32 19.39
C ARG A 215 54.76 18.20 19.85
N LYS A 216 53.44 18.43 19.79
CA LYS A 216 52.41 17.48 20.22
C LYS A 216 52.23 16.27 19.28
N VAL A 217 52.69 16.34 18.04
CA VAL A 217 52.59 15.30 17.03
C VAL A 217 53.95 15.08 16.35
N THR A 218 54.38 13.83 16.24
CA THR A 218 55.62 13.50 15.55
C THR A 218 55.55 13.72 14.03
N PRO A 219 56.68 14.03 13.34
CA PRO A 219 56.66 14.29 11.89
C PRO A 219 56.05 13.14 11.06
N LEU A 220 56.32 11.88 11.41
CA LEU A 220 55.82 10.70 10.70
C LEU A 220 54.34 10.46 10.96
N ALA A 221 53.87 10.62 12.20
CA ALA A 221 52.43 10.57 12.51
C ALA A 221 51.68 11.70 11.80
N LYS A 222 52.28 12.90 11.74
CA LYS A 222 51.74 14.03 10.99
C LYS A 222 51.63 13.72 9.50
N LEU A 223 52.64 13.13 8.88
CA LEU A 223 52.63 12.72 7.47
C LEU A 223 51.49 11.76 7.23
N HIS A 224 51.38 10.68 8.02
CA HIS A 224 50.33 9.68 7.85
C HIS A 224 48.93 10.28 7.94
N LEU A 225 48.66 11.08 8.99
CA LEU A 225 47.35 11.75 9.13
C LEU A 225 47.09 12.76 8.00
N SER A 226 48.14 13.49 7.54
CA SER A 226 48.01 14.40 6.40
C SER A 226 47.64 13.67 5.10
N VAL A 227 48.15 12.47 4.85
CA VAL A 227 47.78 11.63 3.72
C VAL A 227 46.30 11.20 3.84
N LEU A 228 45.87 10.77 5.02
CA LEU A 228 44.47 10.40 5.25
C LEU A 228 43.50 11.57 5.03
N PHE A 229 43.85 12.75 5.55
CA PHE A 229 43.04 13.97 5.30
C PHE A 229 43.05 14.39 3.83
N ALA A 230 44.17 14.19 3.13
CA ALA A 230 44.21 14.42 1.68
C ALA A 230 43.28 13.47 0.92
N VAL A 231 43.26 12.17 1.27
CA VAL A 231 42.37 11.20 0.68
C VAL A 231 40.91 11.53 1.00
N LEU A 232 40.58 11.91 2.25
CA LEU A 232 39.27 12.40 2.63
C LEU A 232 38.80 13.59 1.79
N SER A 233 39.72 14.56 1.53
CA SER A 233 39.42 15.72 0.69
C SER A 233 39.19 15.32 -0.78
N LEU A 234 39.89 14.31 -1.30
CA LEU A 234 39.66 13.76 -2.64
C LEU A 234 38.30 13.06 -2.74
N VAL A 235 37.93 12.23 -1.76
CA VAL A 235 36.63 11.59 -1.73
C VAL A 235 35.52 12.65 -1.65
N ARG A 236 35.73 13.73 -0.89
CA ARG A 236 34.80 14.85 -0.86
C ARG A 236 34.66 15.59 -2.19
N ALA A 237 35.73 15.68 -2.96
CA ALA A 237 35.69 16.24 -4.32
C ALA A 237 34.85 15.33 -5.25
N VAL A 238 34.95 14.00 -5.11
CA VAL A 238 34.12 13.02 -5.85
C VAL A 238 32.66 13.13 -5.42
N ASP A 239 32.39 13.30 -4.13
CA ASP A 239 31.06 13.51 -3.61
C ASP A 239 30.39 14.77 -4.21
N TYR A 240 31.10 15.92 -4.25
CA TYR A 240 30.61 17.13 -4.93
C TYR A 240 30.38 16.90 -6.42
N TRP A 241 31.18 16.04 -7.05
CA TRP A 241 30.97 15.70 -8.47
C TRP A 241 29.66 14.95 -8.70
N TYR A 242 29.29 14.00 -7.85
CA TYR A 242 28.02 13.28 -8.00
C TYR A 242 26.84 14.06 -7.42
N SER A 243 27.01 14.78 -6.32
CA SER A 243 25.92 15.58 -5.70
C SER A 243 25.38 16.67 -6.61
N ARG A 244 26.13 17.12 -7.65
CA ARG A 244 25.59 18.07 -8.66
C ARG A 244 24.37 17.51 -9.41
N TYR A 245 24.28 16.20 -9.60
CA TYR A 245 23.15 15.57 -10.27
C TYR A 245 21.85 15.64 -9.45
N ASN A 246 21.96 15.74 -8.13
CA ASN A 246 20.80 15.91 -7.24
C ASN A 246 20.09 17.28 -7.41
N LEU A 247 20.72 18.25 -8.10
CA LEU A 247 20.07 19.52 -8.43
C LEU A 247 18.82 19.31 -9.31
N THR A 248 18.76 18.26 -10.12
CA THR A 248 17.60 17.92 -10.93
C THR A 248 16.36 17.53 -10.10
N ARG A 249 16.53 17.36 -8.77
CA ARG A 249 15.49 17.01 -7.78
C ARG A 249 15.33 18.08 -6.70
N SER A 250 15.84 19.29 -6.94
CA SER A 250 15.76 20.41 -6.00
C SER A 250 14.30 20.79 -5.70
N THR A 251 14.01 21.08 -4.44
CA THR A 251 12.69 21.57 -3.98
C THR A 251 12.66 23.08 -3.73
N ARG A 252 13.65 23.82 -4.25
CA ARG A 252 13.82 25.25 -3.99
C ARG A 252 12.83 26.13 -4.75
N GLY A 253 12.32 25.68 -5.89
CA GLY A 253 11.46 26.44 -6.82
C GLY A 253 9.97 26.32 -6.53
N VAL A 254 9.19 26.76 -7.51
CA VAL A 254 7.72 26.61 -7.53
C VAL A 254 7.31 25.16 -7.77
N VAL A 255 8.17 24.40 -8.43
CA VAL A 255 8.05 22.99 -8.76
C VAL A 255 9.36 22.28 -8.43
N GLN A 256 9.33 20.97 -8.33
CA GLN A 256 10.55 20.17 -8.14
C GLN A 256 11.39 20.14 -9.43
N GLY A 257 12.70 20.08 -9.22
CA GLY A 257 13.66 20.09 -10.33
C GLY A 257 14.70 21.20 -10.18
N ALA A 258 15.70 21.25 -11.07
CA ALA A 258 16.68 22.30 -11.05
C ALA A 258 16.03 23.67 -11.40
N THR A 259 16.26 24.66 -10.57
CA THR A 259 15.75 26.02 -10.69
C THR A 259 16.77 26.95 -11.36
N TYR A 260 16.36 28.19 -11.64
CA TYR A 260 17.31 29.22 -12.07
C TYR A 260 18.47 29.36 -11.09
N THR A 261 18.18 29.39 -9.79
CA THR A 261 19.23 29.47 -8.74
C THR A 261 20.14 28.26 -8.74
N ASP A 262 19.59 27.06 -8.94
CA ASP A 262 20.38 25.84 -8.96
C ASP A 262 21.38 25.82 -10.11
N VAL A 263 20.94 26.22 -11.31
CA VAL A 263 21.81 26.24 -12.50
C VAL A 263 22.81 27.37 -12.47
N ASN A 264 22.39 28.59 -12.05
CA ASN A 264 23.24 29.77 -12.17
C ASN A 264 24.04 30.13 -10.90
N ALA A 265 23.70 29.55 -9.75
CA ALA A 265 24.43 29.80 -8.50
C ALA A 265 24.92 28.52 -7.82
N GLN A 266 24.06 27.52 -7.60
CA GLN A 266 24.42 26.30 -6.86
C GLN A 266 25.37 25.41 -7.65
N LEU A 267 25.13 25.19 -8.94
CA LEU A 267 26.00 24.36 -9.79
C LEU A 267 27.41 24.95 -9.92
N PRO A 268 27.62 26.26 -10.23
CA PRO A 268 28.94 26.87 -10.18
C PRO A 268 29.60 26.80 -8.81
N ALA A 269 28.82 26.98 -7.72
CA ALA A 269 29.34 26.84 -6.36
C ALA A 269 29.84 25.41 -6.09
N THR A 270 29.07 24.40 -6.51
CA THR A 270 29.47 22.99 -6.37
C THR A 270 30.74 22.68 -7.18
N GLN A 271 30.85 23.20 -8.40
CA GLN A 271 32.06 23.07 -9.22
C GLN A 271 33.27 23.74 -8.54
N LEU A 272 33.10 24.93 -7.93
CA LEU A 272 34.15 25.58 -7.12
C LEU A 272 34.53 24.70 -5.94
N MET A 273 33.58 24.06 -5.26
CA MET A 273 33.87 23.17 -4.12
C MET A 273 34.67 21.94 -4.53
N ILE A 274 34.53 21.41 -5.72
CA ILE A 274 35.38 20.34 -6.27
C ILE A 274 36.85 20.87 -6.33
N LEU A 275 37.06 22.03 -6.95
CA LEU A 275 38.40 22.60 -7.09
C LEU A 275 39.04 22.92 -5.72
N VAL A 276 38.25 23.51 -4.80
CA VAL A 276 38.70 23.80 -3.43
C VAL A 276 39.08 22.50 -2.69
N SER A 277 38.29 21.45 -2.79
CA SER A 277 38.56 20.15 -2.17
C SER A 277 39.84 19.51 -2.72
N LEU A 278 40.11 19.62 -4.03
CA LEU A 278 41.37 19.19 -4.66
C LEU A 278 42.55 20.02 -4.16
N ALA A 279 42.39 21.36 -4.06
CA ALA A 279 43.41 22.24 -3.52
C ALA A 279 43.75 21.92 -2.05
N VAL A 280 42.70 21.65 -1.23
CA VAL A 280 42.88 21.24 0.17
C VAL A 280 43.61 19.90 0.26
N ALA A 281 43.33 18.94 -0.60
CA ALA A 281 44.05 17.67 -0.68
C ALA A 281 45.57 17.92 -0.96
N VAL A 282 45.87 18.75 -1.96
CA VAL A 282 47.27 19.13 -2.27
C VAL A 282 47.96 19.82 -1.08
N LEU A 283 47.27 20.72 -0.38
CA LEU A 283 47.81 21.42 0.78
C LEU A 283 48.08 20.46 1.95
N PHE A 284 47.21 19.45 2.18
CA PHE A 284 47.48 18.40 3.16
C PHE A 284 48.74 17.57 2.78
N LEU A 285 48.94 17.24 1.50
CA LEU A 285 50.14 16.56 1.04
C LEU A 285 51.39 17.46 1.16
N ALA A 286 51.29 18.73 0.76
CA ALA A 286 52.39 19.69 0.89
C ALA A 286 52.79 19.96 2.35
N ASN A 287 51.90 19.73 3.31
CA ASN A 287 52.18 19.86 4.76
C ASN A 287 53.29 18.94 5.26
N PHE A 288 53.72 17.92 4.48
CA PHE A 288 54.88 17.10 4.79
C PHE A 288 56.17 17.92 4.97
N ARG A 289 56.36 18.93 4.14
CA ARG A 289 57.60 19.80 4.18
C ARG A 289 57.54 20.87 5.28
N GLN A 290 56.37 21.11 5.86
CA GLN A 290 56.17 22.20 6.83
C GLN A 290 56.27 21.75 8.29
N ARG A 291 56.76 22.62 9.19
CA ARG A 291 56.94 22.30 10.63
C ARG A 291 55.70 22.42 11.51
N GLY A 292 54.55 22.84 10.98
CA GLY A 292 53.33 23.10 11.76
C GLY A 292 52.02 22.59 11.09
N TRP A 293 50.85 22.71 11.78
CA TRP A 293 49.51 22.44 11.28
C TRP A 293 48.79 23.69 10.79
N ARG A 294 49.45 24.87 10.81
CA ARG A 294 48.81 26.15 10.47
C ARG A 294 48.21 26.17 9.07
N LEU A 295 48.94 25.65 8.06
CA LEU A 295 48.50 25.64 6.67
C LEU A 295 47.31 24.73 6.46
N PRO A 296 47.30 23.44 6.89
CA PRO A 296 46.14 22.58 6.79
C PRO A 296 44.90 23.10 7.53
N VAL A 297 45.07 23.62 8.75
CA VAL A 297 43.97 24.21 9.55
C VAL A 297 43.39 25.40 8.82
N LEU A 298 44.24 26.33 8.31
CA LEU A 298 43.80 27.48 7.54
C LEU A 298 43.07 27.06 6.28
N ALA A 299 43.58 26.05 5.55
CA ALA A 299 42.95 25.50 4.36
C ALA A 299 41.59 24.89 4.66
N THR A 300 41.44 24.12 5.75
CA THR A 300 40.16 23.55 6.18
C THR A 300 39.17 24.64 6.60
N VAL A 301 39.60 25.63 7.35
CA VAL A 301 38.74 26.77 7.73
C VAL A 301 38.29 27.53 6.49
N LEU A 302 39.23 27.82 5.56
CA LEU A 302 38.90 28.49 4.30
C LEU A 302 37.90 27.66 3.45
N TRP A 303 38.11 26.34 3.38
CA TRP A 303 37.15 25.42 2.71
C TRP A 303 35.76 25.48 3.33
N ILE A 304 35.62 25.46 4.66
CA ILE A 304 34.35 25.62 5.37
C ILE A 304 33.72 26.98 5.07
N VAL A 305 34.52 28.08 5.12
CA VAL A 305 34.03 29.43 4.80
C VAL A 305 33.48 29.49 3.36
N ILE A 306 34.25 28.94 2.39
CA ILE A 306 33.78 28.89 0.99
C ILE A 306 32.54 28.01 0.84
N ALA A 307 32.47 26.86 1.54
CA ALA A 307 31.30 25.99 1.51
C ALA A 307 30.04 26.71 2.01
N VAL A 308 30.16 27.45 3.11
CA VAL A 308 29.04 28.24 3.67
C VAL A 308 28.69 29.42 2.77
N THR A 309 29.70 30.18 2.31
CA THR A 309 29.44 31.42 1.52
C THR A 309 28.98 31.10 0.09
N ALA A 310 29.71 30.28 -0.65
CA ALA A 310 29.42 29.94 -2.04
C ALA A 310 28.30 28.89 -2.15
N GLY A 311 28.28 27.86 -1.26
CA GLY A 311 27.28 26.78 -1.31
C GLY A 311 25.95 27.11 -0.60
N GLY A 312 25.92 28.11 0.30
CA GLY A 312 24.72 28.47 1.06
C GLY A 312 24.29 29.93 0.84
N VAL A 313 25.10 30.88 1.27
CA VAL A 313 24.72 32.31 1.28
C VAL A 313 24.50 32.85 -0.15
N TYR A 314 25.40 32.58 -1.08
CA TYR A 314 25.31 33.07 -2.46
C TYR A 314 24.06 32.59 -3.19
N PRO A 315 23.70 31.29 -3.19
CA PRO A 315 22.43 30.84 -3.77
C PRO A 315 21.20 31.45 -3.08
N ALA A 316 21.21 31.62 -1.76
CA ALA A 316 20.12 32.26 -1.03
C ALA A 316 19.94 33.74 -1.43
N VAL A 317 21.03 34.47 -1.64
CA VAL A 317 20.99 35.86 -2.13
C VAL A 317 20.42 35.92 -3.55
N VAL A 318 20.88 35.03 -4.44
CA VAL A 318 20.36 34.94 -5.82
C VAL A 318 18.86 34.62 -5.82
N GLN A 319 18.42 33.63 -5.01
CA GLN A 319 17.01 33.27 -4.88
C GLN A 319 16.17 34.45 -4.41
N ARG A 320 16.59 35.14 -3.33
CA ARG A 320 15.78 36.20 -2.72
C ARG A 320 15.73 37.49 -3.51
N PHE A 321 16.85 37.91 -4.11
CA PHE A 321 16.96 39.23 -4.74
C PHE A 321 16.90 39.23 -6.26
N ILE A 322 17.16 38.09 -6.93
CA ILE A 322 17.13 37.99 -8.38
C ILE A 322 15.93 37.19 -8.87
N VAL A 323 15.65 36.02 -8.23
CA VAL A 323 14.59 35.11 -8.68
C VAL A 323 13.23 35.51 -8.14
N GLN A 324 13.09 35.64 -6.81
CA GLN A 324 11.78 35.95 -6.20
C GLN A 324 11.06 37.16 -6.78
N PRO A 325 11.72 38.30 -7.09
CA PRO A 325 11.05 39.43 -7.75
C PRO A 325 10.63 39.17 -9.20
N ASN A 326 11.20 38.16 -9.86
CA ASN A 326 11.02 37.85 -11.28
C ASN A 326 10.72 36.36 -11.52
N VAL A 327 10.00 35.70 -10.60
CA VAL A 327 9.69 34.28 -10.67
C VAL A 327 8.98 33.92 -11.98
N SER A 328 7.97 34.73 -12.37
CA SER A 328 7.17 34.55 -13.59
C SER A 328 7.94 34.62 -14.91
N THR A 329 9.22 34.96 -14.88
CA THR A 329 10.07 35.01 -16.09
C THR A 329 11.30 34.11 -15.96
N ARG A 330 11.87 34.01 -14.76
CA ARG A 330 13.10 33.25 -14.53
C ARG A 330 12.85 31.74 -14.37
N GLU A 331 11.73 31.35 -13.82
CA GLU A 331 11.41 29.94 -13.56
C GLU A 331 10.62 29.25 -14.69
N LEU A 332 10.03 29.99 -15.64
CA LEU A 332 9.24 29.37 -16.73
C LEU A 332 9.96 28.24 -17.47
N PRO A 333 11.25 28.38 -17.91
CA PRO A 333 11.92 27.29 -18.62
C PRO A 333 12.14 26.03 -17.77
N PHE A 334 12.15 26.17 -16.44
CA PHE A 334 12.30 25.07 -15.50
C PHE A 334 10.94 24.43 -15.18
N ILE A 335 9.87 25.23 -15.20
CA ILE A 335 8.49 24.74 -15.10
C ILE A 335 8.14 23.90 -16.32
N ASP A 336 8.50 24.31 -17.54
CA ASP A 336 8.31 23.53 -18.77
C ASP A 336 8.96 22.13 -18.65
N ARG A 337 10.21 22.09 -18.15
CA ARG A 337 10.91 20.82 -17.93
C ARG A 337 10.21 19.94 -16.89
N ASN A 338 9.71 20.55 -15.81
CA ASN A 338 8.98 19.84 -14.79
C ASN A 338 7.64 19.29 -15.32
N ILE A 339 6.90 20.06 -16.11
CA ILE A 339 5.63 19.61 -16.72
C ILE A 339 5.88 18.38 -17.58
N ALA A 340 6.85 18.46 -18.51
CA ALA A 340 7.17 17.36 -19.41
C ALA A 340 7.63 16.11 -18.64
N ALA A 341 8.56 16.27 -17.68
CA ALA A 341 9.09 15.18 -16.90
C ALA A 341 8.02 14.53 -16.00
N THR A 342 7.13 15.33 -15.39
CA THR A 342 6.07 14.82 -14.52
C THR A 342 5.03 14.03 -15.30
N LYS A 343 4.60 14.55 -16.46
CA LYS A 343 3.68 13.82 -17.34
C LYS A 343 4.25 12.49 -17.78
N GLU A 344 5.51 12.48 -18.22
CA GLU A 344 6.19 11.25 -18.62
C GLU A 344 6.31 10.28 -17.43
N ALA A 345 6.81 10.74 -16.30
CA ALA A 345 7.10 9.91 -15.14
C ALA A 345 5.85 9.25 -14.53
N LEU A 346 4.70 9.92 -14.58
CA LEU A 346 3.44 9.42 -14.01
C LEU A 346 2.48 8.82 -15.05
N GLY A 347 2.93 8.64 -16.31
CA GLY A 347 2.11 8.05 -17.38
C GLY A 347 0.96 8.96 -17.84
N LEU A 348 1.18 10.28 -17.85
CA LEU A 348 0.22 11.31 -18.25
C LEU A 348 0.55 11.98 -19.58
N ALA A 349 1.59 11.50 -20.29
CA ALA A 349 2.04 12.13 -21.54
C ALA A 349 1.08 11.88 -22.71
N ASP A 350 0.52 10.66 -22.80
CA ASP A 350 -0.28 10.21 -23.95
C ASP A 350 -1.80 10.26 -23.68
N ILE A 351 -2.27 11.31 -23.00
CA ILE A 351 -3.69 11.49 -22.71
C ILE A 351 -4.40 12.11 -23.92
N SER A 352 -5.45 11.42 -24.42
CA SER A 352 -6.32 11.99 -25.44
C SER A 352 -7.34 12.96 -24.81
N ARG A 353 -7.48 14.16 -25.42
CA ARG A 353 -8.43 15.19 -24.95
C ARG A 353 -9.51 15.39 -26.00
N ASN A 354 -10.77 15.22 -25.60
CA ASN A 354 -11.92 15.32 -26.47
C ASN A 354 -12.92 16.34 -25.90
N VAL A 355 -13.34 17.31 -26.70
CA VAL A 355 -14.37 18.27 -26.30
C VAL A 355 -15.74 17.65 -26.57
N VAL A 356 -16.55 17.52 -25.56
CA VAL A 356 -17.92 16.98 -25.63
C VAL A 356 -18.90 18.14 -25.48
N ASN A 357 -19.70 18.37 -26.51
CA ASN A 357 -20.82 19.32 -26.43
C ASN A 357 -22.09 18.57 -26.02
N PRO A 358 -22.56 18.73 -24.77
CA PRO A 358 -23.80 18.10 -24.32
C PRO A 358 -24.96 18.48 -25.22
N GLN A 359 -25.79 17.52 -25.57
CA GLN A 359 -27.01 17.73 -26.34
C GLN A 359 -28.22 17.14 -25.61
N PRO A 360 -29.40 17.76 -25.72
CA PRO A 360 -30.61 17.20 -25.16
C PRO A 360 -30.89 15.79 -25.70
N ILE A 361 -31.24 14.89 -24.81
CA ILE A 361 -31.59 13.51 -25.12
C ILE A 361 -33.10 13.36 -25.10
N THR A 362 -33.64 12.51 -25.95
CA THR A 362 -35.09 12.16 -26.01
C THR A 362 -35.34 10.72 -25.53
N GLY A 363 -36.56 10.45 -25.05
CA GLY A 363 -36.94 9.09 -24.63
C GLY A 363 -36.85 8.05 -25.79
N ALA A 364 -37.05 8.48 -27.03
CA ALA A 364 -36.93 7.62 -28.21
C ALA A 364 -35.48 7.18 -28.42
N GLN A 365 -34.52 8.10 -28.31
CA GLN A 365 -33.09 7.79 -28.41
C GLN A 365 -32.60 6.83 -27.31
N LEU A 366 -33.16 6.95 -26.08
CA LEU A 366 -32.88 6.02 -24.99
C LEU A 366 -33.49 4.62 -25.22
N ASN A 367 -34.63 4.54 -25.93
CA ASN A 367 -35.20 3.24 -26.33
C ASN A 367 -34.35 2.56 -27.41
N ASP A 368 -33.75 3.35 -28.35
CA ASP A 368 -32.94 2.80 -29.42
C ASP A 368 -31.62 2.22 -28.86
N ASP A 369 -31.01 2.85 -27.85
CA ASP A 369 -29.83 2.34 -27.16
C ASP A 369 -29.95 2.52 -25.63
N PRO A 370 -30.55 1.52 -24.94
CA PRO A 370 -30.64 1.51 -23.48
C PRO A 370 -29.37 0.97 -22.77
N SER A 371 -28.34 0.59 -23.51
CA SER A 371 -27.13 -0.07 -22.96
C SER A 371 -26.44 0.71 -21.84
N PRO A 372 -26.28 2.06 -21.93
CA PRO A 372 -25.68 2.83 -20.84
C PRO A 372 -26.48 2.74 -19.53
N LEU A 373 -27.81 2.72 -19.63
CA LEU A 373 -28.70 2.66 -18.47
C LEU A 373 -28.75 1.27 -17.84
N ARG A 374 -28.68 0.21 -18.66
CA ARG A 374 -28.68 -1.19 -18.18
C ARG A 374 -27.44 -1.54 -17.35
N ASN A 375 -26.35 -0.79 -17.53
CA ASN A 375 -25.09 -0.99 -16.84
C ASN A 375 -24.92 -0.05 -15.63
N VAL A 376 -25.91 0.79 -15.32
CA VAL A 376 -25.87 1.62 -14.11
C VAL A 376 -25.87 0.74 -12.88
N ARG A 377 -24.89 0.97 -12.02
CA ARG A 377 -24.71 0.22 -10.78
C ARG A 377 -25.80 0.60 -9.77
N GLN A 378 -26.62 -0.35 -9.38
CA GLN A 378 -27.66 -0.22 -8.36
C GLN A 378 -27.16 -0.62 -6.98
N LEU A 379 -26.25 -1.58 -6.93
CA LEU A 379 -25.60 -2.04 -5.72
C LEU A 379 -24.29 -1.30 -5.53
N ASP A 380 -24.05 -0.84 -4.33
CA ASP A 380 -22.82 -0.14 -3.93
C ASP A 380 -21.94 -1.12 -3.15
N PRO A 381 -20.68 -1.34 -3.53
CA PRO A 381 -19.82 -2.34 -2.88
C PRO A 381 -19.65 -2.08 -1.37
N ILE A 382 -19.45 -0.82 -0.99
CA ILE A 382 -19.24 -0.45 0.41
C ILE A 382 -20.50 -0.69 1.22
N GLN A 383 -21.67 -0.27 0.70
CA GLN A 383 -22.92 -0.38 1.42
C GLN A 383 -23.44 -1.82 1.45
N MET A 384 -23.24 -2.58 0.37
CA MET A 384 -23.75 -3.95 0.25
C MET A 384 -22.93 -5.01 0.99
N ARG A 385 -21.70 -4.69 1.41
CA ARG A 385 -20.84 -5.63 2.13
C ARG A 385 -21.53 -6.26 3.35
N ASP A 386 -22.18 -5.46 4.18
CA ASP A 386 -22.91 -5.97 5.36
C ASP A 386 -24.05 -6.91 4.97
N ARG A 387 -24.69 -6.68 3.83
CA ARG A 387 -25.72 -7.55 3.31
C ARG A 387 -25.16 -8.90 2.86
N PHE A 388 -24.05 -8.92 2.14
CA PHE A 388 -23.35 -10.14 1.74
C PHE A 388 -22.91 -10.95 2.98
N ILE A 389 -22.38 -10.29 4.01
CA ILE A 389 -22.06 -10.93 5.30
C ILE A 389 -23.30 -11.53 5.95
N LEU A 390 -24.46 -10.86 5.91
CA LEU A 390 -25.70 -11.37 6.49
C LEU A 390 -26.22 -12.60 5.76
N ASP A 391 -26.19 -12.59 4.45
CA ASP A 391 -26.69 -13.69 3.62
C ASP A 391 -25.81 -14.94 3.77
N GLU A 392 -24.49 -14.78 4.00
CA GLU A 392 -23.52 -15.85 4.29
C GLU A 392 -23.38 -16.17 5.79
N GLY A 393 -24.00 -15.40 6.67
CA GLY A 393 -23.84 -15.51 8.14
C GLY A 393 -24.39 -16.79 8.78
N ARG A 394 -24.87 -17.74 7.97
CA ARG A 394 -25.25 -19.07 8.44
C ARG A 394 -24.07 -19.92 8.87
N THR A 395 -22.86 -19.61 8.38
CA THR A 395 -21.62 -20.30 8.69
C THR A 395 -20.63 -19.32 9.30
N SER A 396 -20.42 -19.39 10.62
CA SER A 396 -19.56 -18.45 11.35
C SER A 396 -18.08 -18.53 10.98
N PHE A 397 -17.66 -19.63 10.38
CA PHE A 397 -16.27 -19.86 9.99
C PHE A 397 -15.91 -19.40 8.55
N TYR A 398 -16.85 -18.75 7.86
CA TYR A 398 -16.57 -18.02 6.62
C TYR A 398 -16.76 -16.52 6.81
N ALA A 399 -15.95 -15.72 6.12
CA ALA A 399 -16.05 -14.26 6.09
C ALA A 399 -16.03 -13.74 4.66
N VAL A 400 -16.81 -12.72 4.42
CA VAL A 400 -16.75 -11.82 3.26
C VAL A 400 -15.96 -10.59 3.72
N ARG A 401 -14.80 -10.34 3.11
CA ARG A 401 -13.92 -9.24 3.54
C ARG A 401 -14.17 -7.98 2.77
N ASP A 402 -14.21 -8.11 1.47
CA ASP A 402 -14.40 -7.01 0.54
C ASP A 402 -15.38 -7.40 -0.57
N LEU A 403 -15.87 -6.41 -1.31
CA LEU A 403 -16.68 -6.58 -2.50
C LEU A 403 -16.03 -5.90 -3.68
N ASP A 404 -15.45 -6.68 -4.54
CA ASP A 404 -14.83 -6.22 -5.77
C ASP A 404 -15.85 -6.02 -6.88
N VAL A 405 -15.59 -5.06 -7.76
CA VAL A 405 -16.36 -4.86 -8.98
C VAL A 405 -15.55 -5.33 -10.17
N ASP A 406 -16.07 -6.31 -10.88
CA ASP A 406 -15.47 -6.85 -12.10
C ASP A 406 -16.54 -7.03 -13.20
N ARG A 407 -16.18 -7.59 -14.33
CA ARG A 407 -17.06 -7.86 -15.47
C ARG A 407 -17.09 -9.32 -15.81
N TYR A 408 -18.30 -9.83 -16.02
CA TYR A 408 -18.54 -11.19 -16.46
C TYR A 408 -19.58 -11.22 -17.55
N GLU A 409 -19.55 -12.24 -18.37
CA GLU A 409 -20.58 -12.49 -19.36
C GLU A 409 -21.74 -13.28 -18.72
N ILE A 410 -22.88 -12.63 -18.54
CA ILE A 410 -24.10 -13.20 -17.96
C ILE A 410 -25.23 -13.01 -18.95
N ASP A 411 -25.97 -14.06 -19.27
CA ASP A 411 -27.07 -14.04 -20.24
C ASP A 411 -26.65 -13.51 -21.63
N GLY A 412 -25.40 -13.81 -22.05
CA GLY A 412 -24.82 -13.37 -23.33
C GLY A 412 -24.50 -11.87 -23.40
N ARG A 413 -24.34 -11.21 -22.27
CA ARG A 413 -23.94 -9.80 -22.18
C ARG A 413 -22.88 -9.59 -21.11
N THR A 414 -21.90 -8.77 -21.41
CA THR A 414 -20.92 -8.32 -20.41
C THR A 414 -21.61 -7.36 -19.43
N GLN A 415 -21.57 -7.69 -18.15
CA GLN A 415 -22.18 -6.94 -17.07
C GLN A 415 -21.19 -6.72 -15.94
N GLN A 416 -21.35 -5.63 -15.19
CA GLN A 416 -20.65 -5.45 -13.93
C GLN A 416 -21.20 -6.42 -12.88
N VAL A 417 -20.30 -7.08 -12.19
CA VAL A 417 -20.61 -8.05 -11.14
C VAL A 417 -19.83 -7.67 -9.90
N MET A 418 -20.51 -7.64 -8.77
CA MET A 418 -19.88 -7.58 -7.47
C MET A 418 -19.46 -8.99 -7.06
N VAL A 419 -18.21 -9.17 -6.73
CA VAL A 419 -17.61 -10.47 -6.41
C VAL A 419 -16.92 -10.40 -5.06
N SER A 420 -17.03 -11.44 -4.26
CA SER A 420 -16.28 -11.60 -3.02
C SER A 420 -15.93 -13.06 -2.77
N ALA A 421 -14.77 -13.29 -2.20
CA ALA A 421 -14.39 -14.62 -1.73
C ALA A 421 -15.02 -14.93 -0.36
N ARG A 422 -15.47 -16.18 -0.18
CA ARG A 422 -15.83 -16.71 1.14
C ARG A 422 -14.59 -17.28 1.80
N GLU A 423 -13.84 -16.43 2.44
CA GLU A 423 -12.60 -16.80 3.09
C GLU A 423 -12.80 -17.50 4.44
N LEU A 424 -11.80 -18.25 4.88
CA LEU A 424 -11.79 -18.85 6.19
C LEU A 424 -11.70 -17.77 7.29
N ASN A 425 -12.67 -17.77 8.19
CA ASN A 425 -12.67 -16.97 9.42
C ASN A 425 -12.22 -17.83 10.59
N SER A 426 -10.96 -17.77 10.92
CA SER A 426 -10.38 -18.56 12.03
C SER A 426 -10.97 -18.22 13.40
N GLU A 427 -11.54 -17.01 13.58
CA GLU A 427 -12.20 -16.61 14.82
C GLU A 427 -13.62 -17.16 14.93
N GLY A 428 -14.27 -17.45 13.83
CA GLY A 428 -15.60 -18.03 13.76
C GLY A 428 -15.64 -19.55 13.87
N ILE A 429 -14.49 -20.24 13.92
CA ILE A 429 -14.40 -21.72 14.01
C ILE A 429 -15.00 -22.21 15.32
N PRO A 430 -15.98 -23.15 15.27
CA PRO A 430 -16.50 -23.81 16.46
C PRO A 430 -15.41 -24.61 17.18
N ASN A 431 -15.44 -24.62 18.51
CA ASN A 431 -14.49 -25.41 19.30
C ASN A 431 -13.03 -25.22 18.87
N ARG A 432 -12.48 -24.04 19.03
CA ARG A 432 -11.16 -23.58 18.60
C ARG A 432 -9.98 -24.41 19.11
N THR A 433 -10.02 -25.75 18.95
CA THR A 433 -8.91 -26.65 19.22
C THR A 433 -7.85 -26.51 18.14
N TRP A 434 -6.64 -26.97 18.40
CA TRP A 434 -5.59 -27.01 17.39
C TRP A 434 -6.01 -27.82 16.15
N VAL A 435 -6.65 -29.00 16.36
CA VAL A 435 -7.16 -29.83 15.25
C VAL A 435 -8.20 -29.09 14.43
N SER A 436 -9.16 -28.40 15.09
CA SER A 436 -10.18 -27.65 14.39
C SER A 436 -9.59 -26.52 13.53
N ARG A 437 -8.63 -25.77 14.08
CA ARG A 437 -8.05 -24.61 13.38
C ARG A 437 -7.11 -24.98 12.24
N HIS A 438 -6.40 -26.10 12.35
CA HIS A 438 -5.28 -26.36 11.44
C HIS A 438 -5.45 -27.62 10.59
N LEU A 439 -6.36 -28.52 10.94
CA LEU A 439 -6.56 -29.79 10.24
C LEU A 439 -7.98 -29.98 9.70
N LEU A 440 -9.00 -29.40 10.36
CA LEU A 440 -10.41 -29.58 9.98
C LEU A 440 -10.93 -28.41 9.14
N TYR A 441 -10.83 -27.18 9.65
CA TYR A 441 -11.24 -25.96 8.93
C TYR A 441 -10.00 -25.34 8.30
N THR A 442 -9.65 -25.81 7.11
CA THR A 442 -8.37 -25.49 6.47
C THR A 442 -8.50 -24.48 5.34
N HIS A 443 -9.67 -24.28 4.78
CA HIS A 443 -9.89 -23.46 3.59
C HIS A 443 -11.20 -22.67 3.64
N GLY A 444 -11.29 -21.61 2.84
CA GLY A 444 -12.53 -20.92 2.49
C GLY A 444 -13.30 -21.67 1.43
N CYS A 445 -14.43 -21.10 0.92
CA CYS A 445 -15.32 -21.86 0.07
C CYS A 445 -15.99 -21.02 -1.04
N GLY A 446 -15.35 -20.95 -2.21
CA GLY A 446 -15.91 -20.37 -3.42
C GLY A 446 -16.13 -18.87 -3.35
N LEU A 447 -16.86 -18.36 -4.32
CA LEU A 447 -17.18 -16.93 -4.46
C LEU A 447 -18.67 -16.69 -4.27
N ILE A 448 -18.99 -15.48 -3.87
CA ILE A 448 -20.33 -14.91 -3.94
C ILE A 448 -20.30 -13.85 -5.03
N ALA A 449 -21.25 -13.89 -5.93
CA ALA A 449 -21.33 -12.94 -7.02
C ALA A 449 -22.78 -12.45 -7.22
N ALA A 450 -22.92 -11.14 -7.53
CA ALA A 450 -24.18 -10.53 -7.86
C ALA A 450 -24.00 -9.46 -8.95
N PRO A 451 -24.80 -9.45 -10.05
CA PRO A 451 -24.77 -8.35 -11.00
C PRO A 451 -25.05 -7.03 -10.30
N ALA A 452 -24.17 -6.05 -10.52
CA ALA A 452 -24.25 -4.77 -9.83
C ALA A 452 -25.46 -3.91 -10.25
N SER A 453 -26.03 -4.20 -11.43
CA SER A 453 -27.19 -3.49 -12.01
C SER A 453 -28.55 -4.15 -11.76
N ARG A 454 -28.60 -5.21 -10.94
CA ARG A 454 -29.85 -5.96 -10.73
C ARG A 454 -30.14 -6.15 -9.25
N THR A 455 -31.41 -6.00 -8.88
CA THR A 455 -31.91 -6.25 -7.53
C THR A 455 -33.20 -7.07 -7.58
N THR A 456 -33.53 -7.72 -6.47
CA THR A 456 -34.86 -8.26 -6.25
C THR A 456 -35.88 -7.13 -6.06
N THR A 457 -37.18 -7.44 -6.10
CA THR A 457 -38.23 -6.45 -5.90
C THR A 457 -38.20 -5.77 -4.53
N ASP A 458 -37.63 -6.41 -3.53
CA ASP A 458 -37.43 -5.86 -2.19
C ASP A 458 -36.05 -5.20 -1.99
N GLY A 459 -35.23 -5.11 -3.05
CA GLY A 459 -33.96 -4.36 -3.07
C GLY A 459 -32.76 -5.13 -2.51
N ARG A 460 -32.77 -6.48 -2.61
CA ARG A 460 -31.64 -7.35 -2.28
C ARG A 460 -30.80 -7.68 -3.50
N PRO A 461 -29.52 -8.08 -3.33
CA PRO A 461 -28.71 -8.63 -4.42
C PRO A 461 -29.36 -9.88 -5.04
N VAL A 462 -29.17 -10.06 -6.33
CA VAL A 462 -29.52 -11.29 -7.06
C VAL A 462 -28.25 -12.08 -7.26
N TYR A 463 -28.06 -13.15 -6.50
CA TYR A 463 -26.84 -13.96 -6.59
C TYR A 463 -26.82 -14.80 -7.85
N VAL A 464 -25.62 -14.94 -8.44
CA VAL A 464 -25.36 -15.74 -9.66
C VAL A 464 -24.20 -16.68 -9.44
N ASP A 465 -24.21 -17.82 -10.11
CA ASP A 465 -23.10 -18.75 -10.13
C ASP A 465 -22.14 -18.39 -11.28
N LEU A 466 -20.88 -18.19 -10.97
CA LEU A 466 -19.80 -17.93 -11.93
C LEU A 466 -19.13 -19.21 -12.46
N GLY A 467 -19.68 -20.39 -12.15
CA GLY A 467 -19.15 -21.67 -12.64
C GLY A 467 -17.88 -22.14 -11.95
N VAL A 468 -17.72 -21.86 -10.64
CA VAL A 468 -16.59 -22.34 -9.86
C VAL A 468 -16.69 -23.85 -9.66
N THR A 469 -15.77 -24.59 -10.27
CA THR A 469 -15.71 -26.06 -10.17
C THR A 469 -14.79 -26.55 -9.05
N ARG A 470 -13.84 -25.70 -8.60
CA ARG A 470 -12.92 -25.96 -7.48
C ARG A 470 -13.08 -24.85 -6.44
N PRO A 471 -13.98 -25.02 -5.46
CA PRO A 471 -14.35 -23.95 -4.54
C PRO A 471 -13.42 -23.79 -3.32
N GLU A 472 -12.49 -24.72 -3.08
CA GLU A 472 -11.61 -24.67 -1.90
C GLU A 472 -10.59 -23.55 -2.03
N LEU A 473 -10.64 -22.56 -1.10
CA LEU A 473 -9.75 -21.41 -1.05
C LEU A 473 -8.76 -21.57 0.08
N TYR A 474 -7.59 -22.15 -0.21
CA TYR A 474 -6.51 -22.28 0.77
C TYR A 474 -5.73 -20.98 0.94
N PHE A 475 -5.73 -20.10 -0.05
CA PHE A 475 -5.06 -18.81 -0.07
C PHE A 475 -6.07 -17.70 -0.28
N GLY A 476 -5.89 -16.58 0.44
CA GLY A 476 -6.81 -15.45 0.41
C GLY A 476 -6.19 -14.20 1.01
N GLU A 477 -6.95 -13.13 1.00
CA GLU A 477 -6.55 -11.82 1.50
C GLU A 477 -6.46 -11.78 3.03
N GLY A 478 -7.34 -12.51 3.70
CA GLY A 478 -7.43 -12.49 5.16
C GLY A 478 -7.09 -13.81 5.83
N ILE A 479 -6.38 -14.71 5.18
CA ILE A 479 -6.01 -16.03 5.74
C ILE A 479 -4.57 -16.00 6.25
N ASP A 480 -4.36 -15.72 7.54
CA ASP A 480 -3.01 -15.56 8.12
C ASP A 480 -2.48 -16.82 8.82
N SER A 481 -3.36 -17.80 9.17
CA SER A 481 -2.97 -19.01 9.89
C SER A 481 -2.40 -20.08 8.97
N TYR A 482 -1.47 -20.91 9.47
CA TYR A 482 -1.06 -22.10 8.73
C TYR A 482 -2.15 -23.19 8.75
N ALA A 483 -2.13 -24.06 7.76
CA ALA A 483 -2.94 -25.29 7.72
C ALA A 483 -2.06 -26.50 7.45
N VAL A 484 -2.48 -27.67 7.95
CA VAL A 484 -1.86 -28.96 7.65
C VAL A 484 -2.88 -29.83 6.94
N VAL A 485 -2.58 -30.20 5.71
CA VAL A 485 -3.45 -30.94 4.82
C VAL A 485 -2.90 -32.33 4.48
N GLY A 486 -3.72 -33.20 3.93
CA GLY A 486 -3.30 -34.58 3.66
C GLY A 486 -3.01 -35.38 4.95
N THR A 487 -3.75 -35.09 6.01
CA THR A 487 -3.64 -35.74 7.33
C THR A 487 -4.59 -36.93 7.46
N GLU A 488 -4.58 -37.61 8.61
CA GLU A 488 -5.60 -38.61 8.92
C GLU A 488 -6.96 -37.97 9.27
N GLN A 489 -6.95 -36.69 9.67
CA GLN A 489 -8.16 -35.89 9.84
C GLN A 489 -8.67 -35.45 8.46
N VAL A 490 -9.93 -35.73 8.17
CA VAL A 490 -10.60 -35.26 6.95
C VAL A 490 -10.98 -33.79 7.14
N GLU A 491 -10.77 -32.98 6.10
CA GLU A 491 -11.08 -31.56 6.09
C GLU A 491 -12.60 -31.33 5.98
N GLN A 492 -13.08 -30.19 6.45
CA GLN A 492 -14.49 -29.77 6.28
C GLN A 492 -14.71 -29.45 4.79
N PRO A 493 -15.63 -30.15 4.09
CA PRO A 493 -15.85 -29.90 2.65
C PRO A 493 -16.63 -28.61 2.44
N CYS A 494 -16.47 -28.01 1.26
CA CYS A 494 -17.31 -26.90 0.78
C CYS A 494 -18.73 -27.35 0.46
N VAL A 495 -18.84 -28.49 -0.24
CA VAL A 495 -20.11 -29.06 -0.71
C VAL A 495 -20.05 -30.59 -0.61
N GLY A 496 -21.14 -31.21 -0.20
CA GLY A 496 -21.26 -32.67 -0.18
C GLY A 496 -20.60 -33.35 1.03
N GLU A 497 -20.36 -34.66 0.89
CA GLU A 497 -19.74 -35.46 1.95
C GLU A 497 -18.21 -35.29 1.98
N PRO A 498 -17.59 -35.41 3.18
CA PRO A 498 -16.14 -35.34 3.32
C PRO A 498 -15.45 -36.42 2.49
N THR A 499 -14.81 -36.03 1.42
CA THR A 499 -13.97 -36.92 0.62
C THR A 499 -12.50 -36.56 0.82
N LYS A 500 -11.62 -37.56 0.63
CA LYS A 500 -10.18 -37.30 0.67
C LYS A 500 -9.82 -36.49 -0.56
N GLN A 501 -9.67 -35.17 -0.39
CA GLN A 501 -9.42 -34.24 -1.50
C GLN A 501 -7.96 -34.32 -2.00
N THR A 502 -7.74 -33.83 -3.23
CA THR A 502 -6.38 -33.55 -3.75
C THR A 502 -5.76 -32.47 -2.87
N THR A 503 -4.61 -32.75 -2.30
CA THR A 503 -3.90 -31.79 -1.47
C THR A 503 -3.44 -30.59 -2.33
N PRO A 504 -3.69 -29.36 -1.90
CA PRO A 504 -3.01 -28.22 -2.48
C PRO A 504 -1.50 -28.35 -2.22
N GLY A 505 -0.68 -27.63 -2.88
CA GLY A 505 0.77 -27.62 -2.67
C GLY A 505 1.18 -27.37 -1.23
N GLY A 506 2.41 -27.01 -0.98
CA GLY A 506 2.94 -26.70 0.36
C GLY A 506 4.22 -27.48 0.66
N VAL A 507 4.71 -27.35 1.90
CA VAL A 507 5.92 -28.05 2.31
C VAL A 507 5.57 -29.41 2.90
N GLN A 508 6.03 -30.48 2.27
CA GLN A 508 5.79 -31.85 2.76
C GLN A 508 6.51 -32.11 4.09
N LEU A 509 5.77 -32.63 5.07
CA LEU A 509 6.27 -32.98 6.41
C LEU A 509 6.91 -34.38 6.43
N SER A 510 7.70 -34.72 5.43
CA SER A 510 8.24 -36.04 5.14
C SER A 510 9.22 -36.56 6.18
N SER A 511 9.78 -35.73 7.05
CA SER A 511 10.77 -36.15 8.07
C SER A 511 10.46 -35.54 9.44
N VAL A 512 10.92 -36.26 10.47
CA VAL A 512 10.86 -35.76 11.85
C VAL A 512 11.53 -34.41 12.01
N LEU A 513 12.67 -34.17 11.30
CA LEU A 513 13.38 -32.89 11.35
C LEU A 513 12.51 -31.72 10.85
N ARG A 514 11.77 -31.91 9.76
CA ARG A 514 10.85 -30.89 9.26
C ARG A 514 9.73 -30.60 10.25
N ARG A 515 9.09 -31.64 10.85
CA ARG A 515 8.04 -31.47 11.87
C ARG A 515 8.55 -30.70 13.09
N VAL A 516 9.75 -31.07 13.58
CA VAL A 516 10.39 -30.38 14.71
C VAL A 516 10.73 -28.93 14.34
N ALA A 517 11.22 -28.67 13.14
CA ALA A 517 11.49 -27.30 12.69
C ALA A 517 10.22 -26.44 12.71
N TYR A 518 9.13 -26.91 12.14
CA TYR A 518 7.84 -26.20 12.16
C TYR A 518 7.26 -26.09 13.57
N ALA A 519 7.43 -27.10 14.44
CA ALA A 519 7.02 -27.04 15.85
C ALA A 519 7.77 -25.92 16.61
N ILE A 520 9.07 -25.72 16.33
CA ILE A 520 9.87 -24.64 16.92
C ILE A 520 9.44 -23.28 16.34
N GLN A 521 9.22 -23.19 15.04
CA GLN A 521 8.82 -21.96 14.37
C GLN A 521 7.51 -21.40 14.91
N TYR A 522 6.49 -22.25 14.98
CA TYR A 522 5.16 -21.86 15.45
C TYR A 522 4.97 -22.02 16.97
N SER A 523 5.98 -22.49 17.68
CA SER A 523 5.90 -22.81 19.11
C SER A 523 4.74 -23.77 19.45
N GLU A 524 4.48 -24.72 18.53
CA GLU A 524 3.32 -25.61 18.57
C GLU A 524 3.75 -27.07 18.58
N TYR A 525 3.64 -27.68 19.77
CA TYR A 525 4.05 -29.06 19.99
C TYR A 525 3.26 -30.08 19.15
N ASN A 526 1.99 -29.78 18.83
CA ASN A 526 1.13 -30.70 18.09
C ASN A 526 1.64 -31.00 16.68
N LEU A 527 2.41 -30.11 16.06
CA LEU A 527 3.06 -30.32 14.75
C LEU A 527 4.06 -31.50 14.78
N PHE A 528 4.63 -31.79 15.94
CA PHE A 528 5.53 -32.91 16.13
C PHE A 528 4.85 -34.13 16.81
N GLY A 529 3.99 -33.87 17.81
CA GLY A 529 3.44 -34.91 18.71
C GLY A 529 2.11 -35.52 18.26
N SER A 530 1.42 -34.91 17.26
CA SER A 530 0.12 -35.44 16.81
C SER A 530 0.28 -36.70 15.94
N GLY A 531 -0.47 -37.75 16.27
CA GLY A 531 -0.58 -38.97 15.46
C GLY A 531 -1.40 -38.76 14.15
N LEU A 532 -2.08 -37.61 13.98
CA LEU A 532 -2.85 -37.28 12.77
C LEU A 532 -1.96 -36.84 11.62
N ILE A 533 -0.73 -36.38 11.89
CA ILE A 533 0.24 -35.93 10.89
C ILE A 533 1.17 -37.08 10.51
N ASN A 534 1.26 -37.38 9.22
CA ASN A 534 2.12 -38.42 8.69
C ASN A 534 3.14 -37.86 7.68
N SER A 535 3.94 -38.72 7.03
CA SER A 535 4.96 -38.31 6.08
C SER A 535 4.40 -37.81 4.73
N GLN A 536 3.12 -38.02 4.49
CA GLN A 536 2.43 -37.53 3.28
C GLN A 536 1.69 -36.23 3.55
N SER A 537 1.65 -35.72 4.78
CA SER A 537 1.02 -34.47 5.13
C SER A 537 1.86 -33.29 4.65
N PHE A 538 1.18 -32.19 4.28
CA PHE A 538 1.79 -30.95 3.86
C PHE A 538 1.39 -29.83 4.82
N ILE A 539 2.32 -28.91 5.11
CA ILE A 539 2.02 -27.66 5.79
C ILE A 539 1.99 -26.53 4.79
N ILE A 540 0.91 -25.77 4.83
CA ILE A 540 0.70 -24.58 4.01
C ILE A 540 0.82 -23.36 4.92
N HIS A 541 1.69 -22.44 4.59
CA HIS A 541 1.86 -21.18 5.31
C HIS A 541 2.12 -20.04 4.32
N ASP A 542 2.19 -18.79 4.81
CA ASP A 542 2.15 -17.60 3.98
C ASP A 542 0.97 -17.65 3.01
N ARG A 543 -0.22 -17.76 3.64
CA ARG A 543 -1.49 -17.97 2.95
C ARG A 543 -2.16 -16.66 2.55
N ASN A 544 -1.78 -15.55 3.20
CA ASN A 544 -2.15 -14.22 2.76
C ASN A 544 -1.49 -13.96 1.40
N VAL A 545 -2.29 -13.59 0.40
CA VAL A 545 -1.82 -13.45 -0.98
C VAL A 545 -0.87 -12.29 -1.16
N THR A 546 -1.07 -11.18 -0.45
CA THR A 546 -0.18 -10.01 -0.48
C THR A 546 1.17 -10.32 0.14
N ASP A 547 1.20 -10.92 1.34
CA ASP A 547 2.44 -11.33 2.00
C ASP A 547 3.22 -12.34 1.16
N ARG A 548 2.49 -13.24 0.49
CA ARG A 548 3.06 -14.27 -0.36
C ARG A 548 3.79 -13.70 -1.57
N VAL A 549 3.19 -12.75 -2.28
CA VAL A 549 3.80 -12.11 -3.44
C VAL A 549 4.94 -11.18 -3.04
N ASP A 550 4.80 -10.43 -1.92
CA ASP A 550 5.86 -9.58 -1.38
C ASP A 550 7.11 -10.39 -0.99
N ARG A 551 6.91 -11.57 -0.42
CA ARG A 551 8.03 -12.46 -0.07
C ARG A 551 8.78 -12.96 -1.30
N LEU A 552 8.11 -13.16 -2.44
CA LEU A 552 8.71 -13.59 -3.69
C LEU A 552 9.39 -12.44 -4.46
N ALA A 553 8.78 -11.25 -4.46
CA ALA A 553 9.31 -10.10 -5.16
C ALA A 553 9.26 -8.83 -4.29
N PRO A 554 10.08 -8.76 -3.21
CA PRO A 554 10.06 -7.66 -2.22
C PRO A 554 10.61 -6.32 -2.77
N PHE A 555 10.93 -6.26 -4.03
CA PHE A 555 11.39 -5.08 -4.74
C PHE A 555 10.29 -4.40 -5.58
N LEU A 556 9.11 -5.04 -5.70
CA LEU A 556 7.90 -4.43 -6.23
C LEU A 556 7.09 -3.76 -5.10
N ARG A 557 6.14 -2.94 -5.48
CA ARG A 557 5.14 -2.36 -4.57
C ARG A 557 3.78 -2.88 -4.97
N TYR A 558 2.99 -3.34 -4.03
CA TYR A 558 1.70 -3.97 -4.30
C TYR A 558 0.55 -3.05 -3.95
N ASP A 559 -0.51 -3.10 -4.75
CA ASP A 559 -1.77 -2.46 -4.40
C ASP A 559 -2.34 -3.08 -3.10
N SER A 560 -3.14 -2.32 -2.39
CA SER A 560 -3.76 -2.78 -1.14
C SER A 560 -5.02 -3.62 -1.38
N ASP A 561 -5.49 -3.71 -2.64
CA ASP A 561 -6.77 -4.29 -3.04
C ASP A 561 -6.55 -5.47 -4.00
N PRO A 562 -6.19 -6.67 -3.48
CA PRO A 562 -6.19 -7.90 -4.26
C PRO A 562 -7.63 -8.32 -4.57
N TYR A 563 -7.91 -8.72 -5.79
CA TYR A 563 -9.26 -9.11 -6.20
C TYR A 563 -9.36 -10.53 -6.75
N PRO A 564 -10.45 -11.27 -6.43
CA PRO A 564 -10.64 -12.63 -6.90
C PRO A 564 -11.32 -12.66 -8.26
N VAL A 565 -10.86 -13.55 -9.14
CA VAL A 565 -11.43 -13.78 -10.46
C VAL A 565 -11.64 -15.27 -10.71
N VAL A 566 -12.59 -15.64 -11.57
CA VAL A 566 -12.83 -17.03 -11.97
C VAL A 566 -12.22 -17.27 -13.34
N VAL A 567 -11.27 -18.18 -13.42
CA VAL A 567 -10.63 -18.59 -14.67
C VAL A 567 -10.70 -20.11 -14.80
N ASP A 568 -11.29 -20.62 -15.85
CA ASP A 568 -11.45 -22.06 -16.08
C ASP A 568 -12.01 -22.84 -14.88
N GLY A 569 -12.97 -22.22 -14.16
CA GLY A 569 -13.63 -22.81 -12.99
C GLY A 569 -12.78 -22.83 -11.72
N THR A 570 -11.61 -22.17 -11.70
CA THR A 570 -10.76 -21.99 -10.52
C THR A 570 -10.74 -20.52 -10.10
N VAL A 571 -10.59 -20.27 -8.81
CA VAL A 571 -10.45 -18.93 -8.27
C VAL A 571 -8.99 -18.53 -8.28
N GLN A 572 -8.70 -17.37 -8.85
CA GLN A 572 -7.38 -16.76 -8.85
C GLN A 572 -7.44 -15.37 -8.24
N TRP A 573 -6.46 -15.01 -7.42
CA TRP A 573 -6.27 -13.68 -6.91
C TRP A 573 -5.36 -12.88 -7.83
N VAL A 574 -5.77 -11.69 -8.18
CA VAL A 574 -4.98 -10.76 -8.98
C VAL A 574 -4.56 -9.59 -8.11
N LEU A 575 -3.27 -9.28 -8.08
CA LEU A 575 -2.70 -8.16 -7.35
C LEU A 575 -1.94 -7.26 -8.33
N ASP A 576 -2.21 -5.97 -8.26
CA ASP A 576 -1.44 -4.98 -8.99
C ASP A 576 -0.08 -4.77 -8.34
N ALA A 577 0.95 -4.73 -9.16
CA ALA A 577 2.31 -4.50 -8.69
C ALA A 577 2.96 -3.35 -9.47
N TYR A 578 3.58 -2.46 -8.70
CA TYR A 578 4.15 -1.21 -9.19
C TYR A 578 5.67 -1.24 -9.14
N THR A 579 6.27 -0.58 -10.13
CA THR A 579 7.64 -0.07 -10.05
C THR A 579 7.60 1.41 -9.75
N ILE A 580 8.36 1.85 -8.75
CA ILE A 580 8.41 3.25 -8.33
C ILE A 580 9.85 3.73 -8.18
N SER A 581 10.03 5.05 -8.29
CA SER A 581 11.28 5.74 -7.93
C SER A 581 10.97 7.16 -7.45
N ASP A 582 11.77 7.67 -6.52
CA ASP A 582 11.78 9.08 -6.10
C ASP A 582 12.88 9.89 -6.83
N ARG A 583 13.50 9.32 -7.87
CA ARG A 583 14.72 9.82 -8.50
C ARG A 583 14.58 10.20 -9.96
N TYR A 584 13.36 10.28 -10.49
CA TYR A 584 13.17 10.77 -11.86
C TYR A 584 13.51 12.26 -11.93
N PRO A 585 14.47 12.69 -12.81
CA PRO A 585 14.91 14.09 -12.87
C PRO A 585 13.77 15.03 -13.31
N TYR A 586 13.63 16.17 -12.65
CA TYR A 586 12.62 17.20 -12.89
C TYR A 586 11.16 16.79 -12.62
N ALA A 587 10.84 15.54 -12.36
CA ALA A 587 9.47 15.13 -12.08
C ALA A 587 9.03 15.58 -10.68
N GLN A 588 7.79 16.04 -10.58
CA GLN A 588 7.14 16.39 -9.33
C GLN A 588 6.86 15.13 -8.52
N GLU A 589 7.05 15.19 -7.22
CA GLU A 589 6.60 14.17 -6.30
C GLU A 589 5.08 13.98 -6.41
N ALA A 590 4.66 12.72 -6.42
CA ALA A 590 3.26 12.35 -6.56
C ALA A 590 2.44 12.81 -5.34
N ASN A 591 1.21 13.22 -5.60
CA ASN A 591 0.25 13.48 -4.53
C ASN A 591 -0.41 12.16 -4.13
N THR A 592 -0.07 11.67 -2.95
CA THR A 592 -0.57 10.41 -2.37
C THR A 592 -1.71 10.63 -1.37
N ASP A 593 -2.33 11.81 -1.35
CA ASP A 593 -3.47 12.09 -0.49
C ASP A 593 -4.65 11.17 -0.82
N GLN A 594 -5.32 10.67 0.21
CA GLN A 594 -6.48 9.78 0.11
C GLN A 594 -6.18 8.40 -0.48
N LEU A 595 -4.92 7.97 -0.52
CA LEU A 595 -4.60 6.57 -0.82
C LEU A 595 -4.87 5.67 0.38
N SER A 596 -5.13 4.40 0.10
CA SER A 596 -5.39 3.39 1.12
C SER A 596 -4.20 3.25 2.09
N PRO A 597 -4.42 3.30 3.40
CA PRO A 597 -3.38 3.03 4.37
C PRO A 597 -2.83 1.61 4.17
N GLY A 598 -1.52 1.49 3.97
CA GLY A 598 -0.87 0.19 3.74
C GLY A 598 -0.69 -0.18 2.27
N GLY A 599 -1.28 0.56 1.32
CA GLY A 599 -1.02 0.40 -0.11
C GLY A 599 0.42 0.72 -0.48
N GLY A 600 0.96 0.02 -1.47
CA GLY A 600 2.36 0.17 -1.91
C GLY A 600 2.70 1.54 -2.49
N LEU A 601 1.70 2.32 -2.90
CA LEU A 601 1.86 3.69 -3.37
C LEU A 601 1.76 4.74 -2.24
N ASN A 602 1.45 4.35 -1.00
CA ASN A 602 1.44 5.29 0.13
C ASN A 602 2.86 5.57 0.65
N THR A 603 3.71 6.08 -0.24
CA THR A 603 5.10 6.45 0.00
C THR A 603 5.50 7.59 -0.93
N SER A 604 6.66 8.22 -0.70
CA SER A 604 7.18 9.26 -1.58
C SER A 604 7.76 8.65 -2.86
N PHE A 605 7.29 9.11 -4.02
CA PHE A 605 7.82 8.76 -5.34
C PHE A 605 7.49 9.86 -6.36
N ASN A 606 8.23 9.89 -7.46
CA ASN A 606 7.98 10.76 -8.60
C ASN A 606 8.01 10.03 -9.95
N TYR A 607 8.08 8.72 -9.93
CA TYR A 607 7.91 7.81 -11.07
C TYR A 607 7.11 6.61 -10.64
N VAL A 608 6.15 6.19 -11.46
CA VAL A 608 5.34 4.99 -11.23
C VAL A 608 4.91 4.34 -12.54
N ARG A 609 4.92 3.00 -12.57
CA ARG A 609 4.27 2.18 -13.61
C ARG A 609 3.58 0.98 -12.95
N ASN A 610 2.39 0.66 -13.43
CA ASN A 610 1.76 -0.63 -13.15
C ASN A 610 2.23 -1.63 -14.21
N SER A 611 3.42 -2.16 -14.03
CA SER A 611 4.08 -2.98 -15.06
C SER A 611 3.85 -4.46 -14.87
N VAL A 612 3.36 -4.89 -13.71
CA VAL A 612 3.24 -6.31 -13.37
C VAL A 612 1.89 -6.59 -12.71
N LYS A 613 1.27 -7.69 -13.10
CA LYS A 613 0.15 -8.33 -12.37
C LYS A 613 0.67 -9.60 -11.71
N ALA A 614 0.58 -9.68 -10.40
CA ALA A 614 0.84 -10.91 -9.65
C ALA A 614 -0.46 -11.70 -9.53
N VAL A 615 -0.44 -12.95 -9.97
CA VAL A 615 -1.61 -13.83 -9.95
C VAL A 615 -1.32 -15.01 -9.06
N VAL A 616 -2.21 -15.26 -8.09
CA VAL A 616 -2.09 -16.34 -7.12
C VAL A 616 -3.28 -17.28 -7.26
N ASP A 617 -3.02 -18.54 -7.55
CA ASP A 617 -4.06 -19.56 -7.54
C ASP A 617 -4.57 -19.80 -6.11
N ALA A 618 -5.86 -19.61 -5.87
CA ALA A 618 -6.45 -19.67 -4.54
C ALA A 618 -6.45 -21.09 -3.92
N PHE A 619 -6.29 -22.13 -4.73
CA PHE A 619 -6.19 -23.51 -4.27
C PHE A 619 -4.73 -23.94 -4.02
N SER A 620 -3.83 -23.81 -5.02
CA SER A 620 -2.44 -24.27 -4.94
C SER A 620 -1.50 -23.25 -4.30
N GLY A 621 -1.83 -21.97 -4.38
CA GLY A 621 -0.95 -20.87 -3.99
C GLY A 621 0.21 -20.64 -4.96
N ASP A 622 0.15 -21.17 -6.17
CA ASP A 622 1.13 -20.89 -7.20
C ASP A 622 1.07 -19.42 -7.61
N VAL A 623 2.23 -18.80 -7.75
CA VAL A 623 2.33 -17.38 -8.06
C VAL A 623 2.98 -17.19 -9.43
N THR A 624 2.31 -16.40 -10.27
CA THR A 624 2.84 -15.98 -11.58
C THR A 624 2.84 -14.45 -11.65
N PHE A 625 3.99 -13.88 -12.04
CA PHE A 625 4.13 -12.44 -12.26
C PHE A 625 4.08 -12.15 -13.75
N TYR A 626 2.95 -11.62 -14.24
CA TYR A 626 2.78 -11.25 -15.64
C TYR A 626 3.26 -9.83 -15.89
N VAL A 627 4.19 -9.65 -16.81
CA VAL A 627 4.63 -8.32 -17.27
C VAL A 627 3.60 -7.79 -18.26
N ILE A 628 2.91 -6.72 -17.88
CA ILE A 628 1.89 -6.07 -18.71
C ILE A 628 2.42 -4.82 -19.42
N ASP A 629 3.47 -4.17 -18.91
CA ASP A 629 4.21 -3.11 -19.59
C ASP A 629 5.68 -3.53 -19.80
N PRO A 630 6.00 -4.11 -20.95
CA PRO A 630 7.38 -4.52 -21.26
C PRO A 630 8.32 -3.35 -21.53
N ASN A 631 7.79 -2.13 -21.69
CA ASN A 631 8.59 -0.94 -21.96
C ASN A 631 9.09 -0.26 -20.69
N ASP A 632 8.61 -0.66 -19.50
CA ASP A 632 9.12 -0.13 -18.24
C ASP A 632 10.58 -0.59 -17.99
N PRO A 633 11.53 0.37 -17.93
CA PRO A 633 12.95 0.03 -17.77
C PRO A 633 13.28 -0.61 -16.42
N ILE A 634 12.52 -0.28 -15.35
CA ILE A 634 12.73 -0.84 -14.02
C ILE A 634 12.30 -2.31 -14.00
N THR A 635 11.14 -2.64 -14.55
CA THR A 635 10.68 -4.04 -14.70
C THR A 635 11.64 -4.84 -15.58
N THR A 636 12.13 -4.24 -16.67
CA THR A 636 13.13 -4.88 -17.54
C THR A 636 14.44 -5.15 -16.78
N ALA A 637 14.89 -4.25 -15.92
CA ALA A 637 16.09 -4.46 -15.09
C ALA A 637 15.89 -5.61 -14.08
N TRP A 638 14.72 -5.70 -13.46
CA TRP A 638 14.36 -6.81 -12.55
C TRP A 638 14.22 -8.14 -13.30
N SER A 639 13.66 -8.13 -14.51
CA SER A 639 13.55 -9.33 -15.36
C SER A 639 14.93 -9.87 -15.78
N LYS A 640 15.90 -8.99 -16.03
CA LYS A 640 17.30 -9.40 -16.25
C LYS A 640 17.94 -9.99 -14.98
N ALA A 641 17.61 -9.48 -13.81
CA ALA A 641 18.13 -9.98 -12.55
C ALA A 641 17.53 -11.34 -12.16
N PHE A 642 16.25 -11.53 -12.42
CA PHE A 642 15.47 -12.73 -12.08
C PHE A 642 14.69 -13.25 -13.28
N PRO A 643 15.38 -13.85 -14.28
CA PRO A 643 14.77 -14.20 -15.58
C PRO A 643 13.65 -15.25 -15.52
N LYS A 644 13.57 -16.02 -14.43
CA LYS A 644 12.55 -17.05 -14.26
C LYS A 644 11.32 -16.57 -13.48
N LEU A 645 11.40 -15.39 -12.88
CA LEU A 645 10.32 -14.88 -12.02
C LEU A 645 9.16 -14.33 -12.83
N PHE A 646 9.47 -13.64 -13.91
CA PHE A 646 8.49 -12.92 -14.72
C PHE A 646 8.07 -13.73 -15.96
N THR A 647 6.81 -13.61 -16.31
CA THR A 647 6.18 -14.21 -17.48
C THR A 647 5.58 -13.10 -18.35
N ASP A 648 5.74 -13.17 -19.66
CA ASP A 648 5.12 -12.20 -20.57
C ASP A 648 3.59 -12.36 -20.57
N VAL A 649 2.85 -11.25 -20.59
CA VAL A 649 1.37 -11.26 -20.55
C VAL A 649 0.75 -12.02 -21.72
N SER A 650 1.43 -12.12 -22.86
CA SER A 650 0.96 -12.91 -24.00
C SER A 650 0.83 -14.42 -23.72
N GLN A 651 1.45 -14.89 -22.63
CA GLN A 651 1.35 -16.28 -22.18
C GLN A 651 0.22 -16.47 -21.14
N ALA A 652 -0.44 -15.39 -20.71
CA ALA A 652 -1.56 -15.49 -19.80
C ALA A 652 -2.80 -16.07 -20.50
N PRO A 653 -3.64 -16.84 -19.80
CA PRO A 653 -4.93 -17.25 -20.32
C PRO A 653 -5.75 -16.03 -20.76
N ALA A 654 -6.38 -16.12 -21.95
CA ALA A 654 -7.17 -15.02 -22.48
C ALA A 654 -8.33 -14.63 -21.55
N GLU A 655 -8.92 -15.61 -20.87
CA GLU A 655 -9.96 -15.35 -19.86
C GLU A 655 -9.42 -14.54 -18.68
N LEU A 656 -8.22 -14.85 -18.18
CA LEU A 656 -7.60 -14.08 -17.11
C LEU A 656 -7.33 -12.62 -17.52
N VAL A 657 -6.83 -12.40 -18.74
CA VAL A 657 -6.53 -11.05 -19.24
C VAL A 657 -7.79 -10.19 -19.35
N LYS A 658 -8.95 -10.78 -19.60
CA LYS A 658 -10.25 -10.08 -19.61
C LYS A 658 -10.60 -9.49 -18.24
N HIS A 659 -10.06 -10.03 -17.14
CA HIS A 659 -10.31 -9.60 -15.77
C HIS A 659 -9.24 -8.64 -15.24
N PHE A 660 -8.19 -8.30 -16.00
CA PHE A 660 -7.23 -7.29 -15.54
C PHE A 660 -7.90 -5.92 -15.46
N ARG A 661 -7.86 -5.32 -14.26
CA ARG A 661 -8.39 -3.98 -13.98
C ARG A 661 -7.25 -2.97 -13.96
N TYR A 662 -7.52 -1.72 -14.36
CA TYR A 662 -6.58 -0.63 -14.10
C TYR A 662 -6.64 -0.26 -12.61
N PRO A 663 -5.51 -0.15 -11.89
CA PRO A 663 -5.54 -0.02 -10.45
C PRO A 663 -6.05 1.34 -9.99
N GLU A 664 -6.88 1.32 -8.96
CA GLU A 664 -7.57 2.50 -8.44
C GLU A 664 -6.58 3.50 -7.82
N ASP A 665 -5.65 3.05 -6.98
CA ASP A 665 -4.67 3.92 -6.33
C ASP A 665 -3.78 4.64 -7.34
N LEU A 666 -3.37 3.98 -8.42
CA LEU A 666 -2.61 4.63 -9.49
C LEU A 666 -3.44 5.72 -10.18
N PHE A 667 -4.70 5.43 -10.49
CA PHE A 667 -5.58 6.41 -11.13
C PHE A 667 -5.89 7.59 -10.21
N ARG A 668 -6.00 7.37 -8.88
CA ARG A 668 -6.08 8.44 -7.87
C ARG A 668 -4.88 9.38 -7.95
N VAL A 669 -3.67 8.82 -7.93
CA VAL A 669 -2.42 9.60 -8.05
C VAL A 669 -2.41 10.40 -9.34
N GLN A 670 -2.70 9.76 -10.47
CA GLN A 670 -2.70 10.38 -11.79
C GLN A 670 -3.70 11.54 -11.87
N THR A 671 -4.93 11.33 -11.40
CA THR A 671 -5.98 12.37 -11.39
C THR A 671 -5.67 13.50 -10.41
N ASN A 672 -5.12 13.22 -9.22
CA ASN A 672 -4.71 14.24 -8.26
C ASN A 672 -3.65 15.19 -8.84
N VAL A 673 -2.73 14.66 -9.66
CA VAL A 673 -1.68 15.45 -10.30
C VAL A 673 -2.20 16.14 -11.56
N TYR A 674 -3.01 15.46 -12.36
CA TYR A 674 -3.44 15.94 -13.69
C TYR A 674 -4.19 17.26 -13.65
N GLY A 675 -5.00 17.51 -12.63
CA GLY A 675 -5.74 18.77 -12.49
C GLY A 675 -4.87 20.02 -12.60
N ARG A 676 -3.63 19.97 -12.11
CA ARG A 676 -2.63 21.01 -12.26
C ARG A 676 -1.76 20.83 -13.50
N TYR A 677 -1.46 19.58 -13.88
CA TYR A 677 -0.53 19.24 -14.98
C TYR A 677 -1.21 19.05 -16.33
N GLN A 678 -2.45 19.46 -16.49
CA GLN A 678 -3.16 19.44 -17.77
C GLN A 678 -2.58 20.41 -18.82
N PHE A 679 -1.83 21.41 -18.37
CA PHE A 679 -1.23 22.43 -19.25
C PHE A 679 0.06 21.91 -19.88
N ASP A 680 0.32 22.44 -21.11
CA ASP A 680 1.61 22.30 -21.78
C ASP A 680 2.41 23.62 -21.74
N ASP A 681 1.77 24.72 -21.36
CA ASP A 681 2.36 26.06 -21.27
C ASP A 681 2.71 26.39 -19.82
N ALA A 682 3.98 26.74 -19.57
CA ALA A 682 4.47 27.05 -18.23
C ALA A 682 3.84 28.33 -17.63
N THR A 683 3.39 29.28 -18.48
CA THR A 683 2.77 30.52 -17.99
C THR A 683 1.37 30.24 -17.47
N LEU A 684 0.59 29.44 -18.19
CA LEU A 684 -0.75 29.00 -17.75
C LEU A 684 -0.64 28.15 -16.47
N PHE A 685 0.33 27.25 -16.43
CA PHE A 685 0.63 26.45 -15.24
C PHE A 685 1.00 27.32 -14.03
N PHE A 686 1.86 28.33 -14.22
CA PHE A 686 2.31 29.21 -13.14
C PHE A 686 1.18 30.08 -12.59
N ASN A 687 0.37 30.66 -13.47
CA ASN A 687 -0.75 31.52 -13.09
C ASN A 687 -1.93 30.74 -12.50
N ARG A 688 -1.99 29.42 -12.72
CA ARG A 688 -3.13 28.54 -12.38
C ARG A 688 -4.44 28.99 -13.03
N ASP A 689 -4.38 29.77 -14.11
CA ASP A 689 -5.54 30.16 -14.88
C ASP A 689 -6.17 28.92 -15.52
N ALA A 690 -7.45 28.70 -15.31
CA ALA A 690 -8.17 27.53 -15.77
C ALA A 690 -7.61 26.15 -15.25
N ALA A 691 -6.90 26.13 -14.13
CA ALA A 691 -6.54 24.87 -13.45
C ALA A 691 -7.80 24.10 -13.00
N TRP A 692 -7.66 22.78 -12.83
CA TRP A 692 -8.75 21.93 -12.39
C TRP A 692 -8.42 21.30 -11.04
N SER A 693 -9.48 20.92 -10.34
CA SER A 693 -9.41 20.08 -9.14
C SER A 693 -10.30 18.85 -9.35
N VAL A 694 -9.96 17.73 -8.75
CA VAL A 694 -10.92 16.63 -8.64
C VAL A 694 -12.18 17.15 -7.95
N ALA A 695 -13.36 16.75 -8.44
CA ALA A 695 -14.64 17.20 -7.87
C ALA A 695 -14.76 16.83 -6.39
N GLN A 696 -15.52 17.60 -5.64
CA GLN A 696 -15.85 17.31 -4.25
C GLN A 696 -16.72 16.05 -4.16
N ALA A 697 -16.47 15.21 -3.16
CA ALA A 697 -17.29 14.03 -2.88
C ALA A 697 -18.69 14.46 -2.37
N PRO A 698 -19.77 13.87 -2.88
CA PRO A 698 -21.11 14.06 -2.32
C PRO A 698 -21.19 13.47 -0.89
N ALA A 699 -22.06 14.05 -0.04
CA ALA A 699 -22.32 13.49 1.28
C ALA A 699 -22.98 12.09 1.18
N SER A 700 -22.58 11.19 2.07
CA SER A 700 -23.12 9.80 2.11
C SER A 700 -24.38 9.66 2.98
N GLU A 701 -24.66 10.62 3.87
CA GLU A 701 -25.83 10.65 4.75
C GLU A 701 -26.54 12.00 4.65
N PRO A 702 -27.86 12.06 4.87
CA PRO A 702 -28.62 13.29 4.74
C PRO A 702 -28.17 14.45 5.63
N ASP A 703 -27.70 14.13 6.85
CA ASP A 703 -27.26 15.12 7.83
C ASP A 703 -25.75 15.43 7.78
N SER A 704 -25.00 14.70 6.96
CA SER A 704 -23.57 14.94 6.79
C SER A 704 -23.35 16.14 5.86
N VAL A 705 -22.77 17.19 6.38
CA VAL A 705 -22.20 18.26 5.54
C VAL A 705 -21.06 17.63 4.72
N THR A 706 -20.99 17.95 3.41
CA THR A 706 -19.92 17.50 2.50
C THR A 706 -18.62 17.28 3.27
N GLY A 707 -18.14 16.03 3.28
CA GLY A 707 -17.20 15.50 4.22
C GLY A 707 -16.02 16.40 4.58
N VAL A 708 -16.04 16.93 5.79
CA VAL A 708 -14.87 17.52 6.42
C VAL A 708 -14.21 16.41 7.21
N VAL A 709 -13.09 15.92 6.71
CA VAL A 709 -12.23 15.02 7.50
C VAL A 709 -11.59 15.83 8.61
N GLY A 710 -11.86 15.47 9.85
CA GLY A 710 -11.09 15.97 10.99
C GLY A 710 -9.60 15.67 10.74
N ALA A 711 -8.76 16.69 10.87
CA ALA A 711 -7.34 16.66 10.58
C ALA A 711 -6.65 15.42 11.16
N ILE A 712 -6.30 14.47 10.33
CA ILE A 712 -5.30 13.44 10.63
C ILE A 712 -3.96 14.09 10.29
N GLY A 713 -3.14 14.30 11.32
CA GLY A 713 -1.86 14.99 11.21
C GLY A 713 -0.91 14.30 10.22
N GLY A 714 -0.62 14.99 9.14
CA GLY A 714 0.46 14.70 8.23
C GLY A 714 1.20 16.00 7.92
N GLY A 715 2.51 15.99 8.05
CA GLY A 715 3.37 17.16 7.89
C GLY A 715 3.22 17.83 6.53
N ALA A 716 3.15 19.15 6.55
CA ALA A 716 3.11 19.98 5.37
C ALA A 716 4.34 19.76 4.50
N ALA A 717 4.15 19.16 3.32
CA ALA A 717 5.08 19.33 2.21
C ALA A 717 4.82 20.69 1.57
N ASP A 718 5.84 21.53 1.56
CA ASP A 718 5.78 22.89 1.02
C ASP A 718 5.27 22.90 -0.42
N GLY A 719 4.15 23.57 -0.64
CA GLY A 719 3.67 23.91 -1.98
C GLY A 719 2.27 23.47 -2.37
N ILE A 720 1.61 22.61 -1.60
CA ILE A 720 0.18 22.26 -1.79
C ILE A 720 -0.62 23.02 -0.73
N ASP A 721 -1.63 23.76 -1.18
CA ASP A 721 -2.45 24.60 -0.31
C ASP A 721 -3.16 23.72 0.73
N VAL A 722 -2.78 23.83 2.01
CA VAL A 722 -3.28 23.07 3.16
C VAL A 722 -4.82 23.17 3.33
N ARG A 723 -5.47 24.06 2.59
CA ARG A 723 -6.91 24.21 2.54
C ARG A 723 -7.62 23.10 1.76
N ASP A 724 -6.94 22.40 0.88
CA ASP A 724 -7.51 21.33 0.06
C ASP A 724 -7.60 19.98 0.80
N ALA A 725 -6.77 19.74 1.82
CA ALA A 725 -6.73 18.48 2.57
C ALA A 725 -7.97 18.24 3.47
N SER A 726 -8.82 19.25 3.66
CA SER A 726 -10.04 19.15 4.50
C SER A 726 -11.31 18.72 3.75
N VAL A 727 -11.27 18.63 2.43
CA VAL A 727 -12.43 18.30 1.58
C VAL A 727 -12.22 16.93 0.95
N LEU A 728 -13.15 16.00 1.22
CA LEU A 728 -13.16 14.71 0.52
C LEU A 728 -13.36 14.93 -0.98
N ARG A 729 -12.50 14.30 -1.76
CA ARG A 729 -12.57 14.33 -3.22
C ARG A 729 -13.33 13.11 -3.73
N PHE A 730 -13.99 13.30 -4.87
CA PHE A 730 -14.73 12.24 -5.54
C PHE A 730 -13.82 11.04 -5.80
N GLU A 731 -14.24 9.86 -5.35
CA GLU A 731 -13.50 8.63 -5.54
C GLU A 731 -13.66 8.09 -6.95
N PRO A 732 -12.62 7.52 -7.56
CA PRO A 732 -12.77 6.83 -8.82
C PRO A 732 -13.62 5.58 -8.62
N TYR A 733 -14.37 5.18 -9.65
CA TYR A 733 -15.17 3.96 -9.60
C TYR A 733 -15.20 3.28 -10.97
N TYR A 734 -15.30 1.95 -10.94
CA TYR A 734 -15.46 1.15 -12.15
C TYR A 734 -16.87 1.26 -12.71
N THR A 735 -16.97 1.36 -14.03
CA THR A 735 -18.23 1.45 -14.77
C THR A 735 -18.08 0.89 -16.18
N MET A 736 -19.20 0.45 -16.76
CA MET A 736 -19.27 0.15 -18.20
C MET A 736 -19.46 1.47 -18.93
N PHE A 737 -18.37 2.04 -19.42
CA PHE A 737 -18.34 3.35 -20.06
C PHE A 737 -18.67 3.24 -21.56
N HIS A 738 -19.61 4.07 -22.01
CA HIS A 738 -19.95 4.21 -23.42
C HIS A 738 -19.28 5.49 -23.95
N GLY A 739 -18.11 5.36 -24.57
CA GLY A 739 -17.37 6.50 -25.14
C GLY A 739 -18.06 7.04 -26.39
N GLY A 740 -18.04 8.39 -26.57
CA GLY A 740 -18.55 9.05 -27.77
C GLY A 740 -17.77 8.65 -29.03
N ASP A 741 -18.36 8.94 -30.17
CA ASP A 741 -17.86 8.81 -31.56
C ASP A 741 -17.03 7.53 -31.85
N GLY A 742 -17.75 6.42 -32.16
CA GLY A 742 -17.18 5.22 -32.76
C GLY A 742 -16.97 4.02 -31.86
N LEU A 743 -17.36 4.07 -30.58
CA LEU A 743 -17.33 2.91 -29.68
C LEU A 743 -18.76 2.35 -29.55
N GLU A 744 -19.08 1.38 -30.39
CA GLU A 744 -20.38 0.68 -30.37
C GLU A 744 -20.50 -0.29 -29.18
N THR A 745 -19.39 -0.65 -28.54
CA THR A 745 -19.38 -1.57 -27.40
C THR A 745 -18.96 -0.88 -26.11
N PRO A 746 -19.67 -1.15 -24.98
CA PRO A 746 -19.30 -0.58 -23.69
C PRO A 746 -17.94 -1.11 -23.25
N MET A 747 -17.08 -0.23 -22.75
CA MET A 747 -15.77 -0.56 -22.18
C MET A 747 -15.82 -0.57 -20.67
N PHE A 748 -15.22 -1.55 -20.04
CA PHE A 748 -15.01 -1.53 -18.60
C PHE A 748 -13.89 -0.54 -18.25
N SER A 749 -14.27 0.52 -17.58
CA SER A 749 -13.41 1.68 -17.36
C SER A 749 -13.56 2.21 -15.95
N MET A 750 -12.62 3.00 -15.53
CA MET A 750 -12.70 3.80 -14.31
C MET A 750 -12.78 5.27 -14.68
N LEU A 751 -13.59 6.04 -13.97
CA LEU A 751 -13.74 7.47 -14.24
C LEU A 751 -13.62 8.33 -12.98
N ARG A 752 -13.20 9.60 -13.18
CA ARG A 752 -13.15 10.60 -12.12
C ARG A 752 -13.47 11.99 -12.68
N PRO A 753 -14.40 12.74 -12.04
CA PRO A 753 -14.80 14.08 -12.50
C PRO A 753 -13.86 15.18 -12.00
N PHE A 754 -13.72 16.24 -12.82
CA PHE A 754 -12.98 17.46 -12.48
C PHE A 754 -13.90 18.68 -12.51
N VAL A 755 -13.61 19.61 -11.60
CA VAL A 755 -14.22 20.94 -11.52
C VAL A 755 -13.15 22.03 -11.75
N PRO A 756 -13.51 23.25 -12.12
CA PRO A 756 -12.55 24.33 -12.16
C PRO A 756 -11.93 24.59 -10.79
N PHE A 757 -10.64 24.82 -10.74
CA PHE A 757 -9.94 25.11 -9.49
C PHE A 757 -10.46 26.39 -8.85
N SER A 758 -10.73 26.38 -7.56
CA SER A 758 -10.95 27.56 -6.73
C SER A 758 -10.36 27.34 -5.35
N ALA A 759 -9.67 28.36 -4.82
CA ALA A 759 -8.96 28.25 -3.54
C ALA A 759 -9.91 28.02 -2.32
N ASP A 760 -11.18 28.36 -2.47
CA ASP A 760 -12.23 28.20 -1.47
C ASP A 760 -13.12 26.97 -1.71
N ASN A 761 -12.81 26.18 -2.76
CA ASN A 761 -13.64 25.04 -3.22
C ASN A 761 -15.10 25.44 -3.58
N ALA A 762 -15.35 26.69 -3.95
CA ALA A 762 -16.68 27.18 -4.28
C ALA A 762 -17.17 26.72 -5.64
N ARG A 763 -16.24 26.50 -6.59
CA ARG A 763 -16.57 26.03 -7.94
C ARG A 763 -16.89 24.55 -7.93
N LYS A 764 -18.05 24.19 -8.45
CA LYS A 764 -18.61 22.83 -8.41
C LYS A 764 -19.12 22.36 -9.77
N GLU A 765 -19.05 23.20 -10.79
CA GLU A 765 -19.46 22.89 -12.17
C GLU A 765 -18.53 21.82 -12.75
N LEU A 766 -19.06 20.89 -13.50
CA LEU A 766 -18.28 19.85 -14.15
C LEU A 766 -17.45 20.42 -15.31
N ARG A 767 -16.13 20.36 -15.20
CA ARG A 767 -15.21 20.80 -16.24
C ARG A 767 -14.78 19.68 -17.17
N ALA A 768 -14.49 18.49 -16.61
CA ALA A 768 -14.04 17.35 -17.38
C ALA A 768 -14.33 16.03 -16.66
N LEU A 769 -14.35 14.95 -17.44
CA LEU A 769 -14.28 13.57 -16.94
C LEU A 769 -12.99 12.93 -17.44
N MET A 770 -12.18 12.39 -16.55
CA MET A 770 -11.06 11.55 -16.90
C MET A 770 -11.45 10.09 -16.79
N VAL A 771 -11.18 9.33 -17.84
CA VAL A 771 -11.58 7.94 -17.99
C VAL A 771 -10.38 7.10 -18.36
N VAL A 772 -10.19 5.97 -17.70
CA VAL A 772 -9.14 4.99 -18.03
C VAL A 772 -9.77 3.64 -18.34
N SER A 773 -9.35 3.03 -19.44
CA SER A 773 -9.86 1.73 -19.87
C SER A 773 -9.15 0.57 -19.18
N SER A 774 -9.93 -0.44 -18.78
CA SER A 774 -9.44 -1.75 -18.31
C SER A 774 -9.61 -2.87 -19.35
N ASP A 775 -10.15 -2.58 -20.52
CA ASP A 775 -10.34 -3.60 -21.55
C ASP A 775 -9.01 -4.01 -22.19
N PRO A 776 -8.80 -5.30 -22.51
CA PRO A 776 -7.52 -5.82 -23.00
C PRO A 776 -6.96 -5.10 -24.22
N GLN A 777 -7.83 -4.60 -25.11
CA GLN A 777 -7.42 -3.90 -26.36
C GLN A 777 -7.02 -2.45 -26.11
N SER A 778 -7.45 -1.86 -25.03
CA SER A 778 -7.25 -0.44 -24.69
C SER A 778 -6.78 -0.23 -23.24
N TYR A 779 -6.22 -1.27 -22.62
CA TYR A 779 -5.78 -1.25 -21.23
C TYR A 779 -4.83 -0.08 -20.96
N GLY A 780 -5.16 0.68 -19.93
CA GLY A 780 -4.36 1.84 -19.49
C GLY A 780 -4.46 3.07 -20.38
N LYS A 781 -5.24 3.05 -21.46
CA LYS A 781 -5.49 4.27 -22.26
C LYS A 781 -6.37 5.23 -21.47
N ILE A 782 -5.84 6.43 -21.27
CA ILE A 782 -6.50 7.52 -20.56
C ILE A 782 -7.08 8.50 -21.58
N GLN A 783 -8.33 8.89 -21.37
CA GLN A 783 -8.98 9.95 -22.12
C GLN A 783 -9.61 10.99 -21.19
N VAL A 784 -9.64 12.22 -21.62
CA VAL A 784 -10.28 13.33 -20.93
C VAL A 784 -11.38 13.91 -21.80
N LEU A 785 -12.60 13.89 -21.29
CA LEU A 785 -13.77 14.48 -21.91
C LEU A 785 -13.98 15.86 -21.29
N GLU A 786 -13.75 16.91 -22.08
CA GLU A 786 -13.88 18.30 -21.63
C GLU A 786 -15.24 18.88 -22.02
N PHE A 787 -15.85 19.62 -21.11
CA PHE A 787 -17.10 20.32 -21.34
C PHE A 787 -16.82 21.82 -21.60
N PRO A 788 -17.37 22.39 -22.69
CA PRO A 788 -17.27 23.82 -22.97
C PRO A 788 -18.22 24.64 -22.09
N GLU A 789 -18.00 25.94 -22.04
CA GLU A 789 -18.93 26.88 -21.41
C GLU A 789 -20.27 26.99 -22.21
N PRO A 790 -21.43 27.05 -21.56
CA PRO A 790 -21.63 26.99 -20.09
C PRO A 790 -21.40 25.59 -19.55
N LEU A 791 -20.68 25.50 -18.42
CA LEU A 791 -20.35 24.22 -17.80
C LEU A 791 -21.61 23.54 -17.25
N PRO A 792 -21.75 22.22 -17.41
CA PRO A 792 -22.81 21.46 -16.75
C PRO A 792 -22.60 21.40 -15.24
N GLU A 793 -23.66 21.08 -14.50
CA GLU A 793 -23.58 20.90 -13.06
C GLU A 793 -22.66 19.74 -12.69
N GLY A 794 -21.86 19.94 -11.64
CA GLY A 794 -20.98 18.91 -11.15
C GLY A 794 -21.60 18.07 -10.03
N PRO A 795 -20.94 16.96 -9.63
CA PRO A 795 -21.51 15.95 -8.73
C PRO A 795 -22.00 16.53 -7.40
N ALA A 796 -21.26 17.45 -6.81
CA ALA A 796 -21.61 18.04 -5.50
C ALA A 796 -22.84 18.95 -5.58
N THR A 797 -23.05 19.65 -6.71
CA THR A 797 -24.23 20.47 -6.95
C THR A 797 -25.46 19.58 -7.10
N VAL A 798 -25.37 18.59 -7.98
CA VAL A 798 -26.47 17.63 -8.21
C VAL A 798 -26.87 16.88 -6.92
N ALA A 799 -25.88 16.49 -6.13
CA ALA A 799 -26.18 15.84 -4.83
C ALA A 799 -26.90 16.79 -3.85
N ALA A 800 -26.58 18.10 -3.87
CA ALA A 800 -27.27 19.09 -3.07
C ALA A 800 -28.70 19.34 -3.58
N GLU A 801 -28.94 19.28 -4.90
CA GLU A 801 -30.27 19.41 -5.49
C GLU A 801 -31.22 18.30 -5.07
N PHE A 802 -30.74 17.03 -5.03
CA PHE A 802 -31.53 15.93 -4.48
C PHE A 802 -32.03 16.20 -3.05
N GLY A 803 -31.18 16.81 -2.21
CA GLY A 803 -31.56 17.16 -0.84
C GLY A 803 -32.46 18.39 -0.72
N SER A 804 -32.44 19.29 -1.71
CA SER A 804 -33.21 20.56 -1.69
C SER A 804 -34.55 20.47 -2.39
N ASP A 805 -34.81 19.47 -3.23
CA ASP A 805 -36.12 19.24 -3.81
C ASP A 805 -37.15 18.91 -2.74
N PRO A 806 -38.29 19.65 -2.65
CA PRO A 806 -39.25 19.47 -1.56
C PRO A 806 -39.90 18.08 -1.51
N ILE A 807 -40.13 17.46 -2.67
CA ILE A 807 -40.76 16.13 -2.75
C ILE A 807 -39.75 15.07 -2.31
N ILE A 808 -38.55 15.16 -2.79
CA ILE A 808 -37.46 14.23 -2.44
C ILE A 808 -37.10 14.36 -0.96
N ALA A 809 -36.93 15.59 -0.45
CA ALA A 809 -36.58 15.86 0.96
C ALA A 809 -37.66 15.29 1.91
N GLN A 810 -38.95 15.43 1.56
CA GLN A 810 -40.05 14.84 2.34
C GLN A 810 -39.95 13.32 2.38
N GLN A 811 -39.69 12.66 1.26
CA GLN A 811 -39.54 11.22 1.20
C GLN A 811 -38.32 10.70 1.94
N ILE A 812 -37.20 11.38 1.83
CA ILE A 812 -36.00 11.07 2.61
C ILE A 812 -36.32 11.16 4.11
N THR A 813 -36.96 12.24 4.56
CA THR A 813 -37.34 12.41 5.96
C THR A 813 -38.25 11.28 6.46
N LEU A 814 -39.16 10.78 5.62
CA LEU A 814 -40.04 9.66 5.99
C LEU A 814 -39.32 8.32 6.09
N LEU A 815 -38.25 8.14 5.29
CA LEU A 815 -37.42 6.93 5.29
C LEU A 815 -36.36 6.96 6.40
N ASP A 816 -35.93 8.16 6.86
CA ASP A 816 -34.86 8.40 7.83
C ASP A 816 -35.42 8.69 9.23
N GLN A 817 -36.34 7.90 9.73
CA GLN A 817 -36.92 8.10 11.08
C GLN A 817 -37.36 6.79 11.73
N ARG A 818 -37.47 6.81 13.07
CA ARG A 818 -38.01 5.76 13.93
C ARG A 818 -37.46 4.37 13.72
N GLY A 819 -36.14 4.23 13.70
CA GLY A 819 -35.43 2.96 13.64
C GLY A 819 -35.00 2.57 12.24
N SER A 820 -35.08 3.48 11.26
CA SER A 820 -34.46 3.34 9.95
C SER A 820 -33.55 4.53 9.63
N ARG A 821 -32.48 4.30 8.92
CA ARG A 821 -31.54 5.29 8.38
C ARG A 821 -31.45 5.22 6.87
N VAL A 822 -31.41 6.39 6.27
CA VAL A 822 -31.11 6.55 4.84
C VAL A 822 -29.61 6.68 4.65
N ILE A 823 -29.08 5.95 3.66
CA ILE A 823 -27.71 6.05 3.19
C ILE A 823 -27.77 6.28 1.69
N PHE A 824 -27.02 7.26 1.22
CA PHE A 824 -26.82 7.47 -0.20
C PHE A 824 -25.66 6.59 -0.69
N GLY A 825 -25.88 5.87 -1.77
CA GLY A 825 -24.80 5.21 -2.50
C GLY A 825 -23.99 6.17 -3.34
N ASP A 826 -23.06 5.62 -4.10
CA ASP A 826 -22.21 6.39 -5.00
C ASP A 826 -23.05 7.14 -6.03
N LEU A 827 -22.72 8.43 -6.19
CA LEU A 827 -23.27 9.23 -7.28
C LEU A 827 -22.55 8.87 -8.56
N GLN A 828 -23.25 8.24 -9.48
CA GLN A 828 -22.68 7.84 -10.76
C GLN A 828 -22.93 8.92 -11.82
N VAL A 829 -21.89 9.26 -12.54
CA VAL A 829 -21.92 10.10 -13.73
C VAL A 829 -22.07 9.20 -14.93
N VAL A 830 -23.20 9.24 -15.59
CA VAL A 830 -23.55 8.35 -16.69
C VAL A 830 -23.64 9.15 -17.99
N PRO A 831 -22.60 9.12 -18.84
CA PRO A 831 -22.70 9.64 -20.18
C PRO A 831 -23.67 8.79 -20.99
N VAL A 832 -24.68 9.42 -21.56
CA VAL A 832 -25.67 8.76 -22.41
C VAL A 832 -25.68 9.49 -23.74
N GLN A 833 -25.20 8.82 -24.78
CA GLN A 833 -24.97 9.44 -26.10
C GLN A 833 -24.12 10.72 -25.96
N ARG A 834 -24.68 11.91 -26.19
CA ARG A 834 -24.05 13.22 -26.00
C ARG A 834 -24.56 13.98 -24.78
N GLY A 835 -25.39 13.36 -23.93
CA GLY A 835 -25.87 13.97 -22.71
C GLY A 835 -25.20 13.39 -21.47
N LEU A 836 -25.45 14.03 -20.35
CA LEU A 836 -24.90 13.66 -19.07
C LEU A 836 -26.04 13.47 -18.07
N MET A 837 -26.13 12.28 -17.51
CA MET A 837 -27.11 11.94 -16.48
C MET A 837 -26.38 11.59 -15.18
N TYR A 838 -26.98 11.92 -14.05
CA TYR A 838 -26.51 11.50 -12.73
C TYR A 838 -27.49 10.53 -12.12
N VAL A 839 -27.00 9.42 -11.61
CA VAL A 839 -27.80 8.40 -10.94
C VAL A 839 -27.21 8.09 -9.58
N ARG A 840 -28.08 8.04 -8.57
CA ARG A 840 -27.68 7.74 -7.20
C ARG A 840 -28.68 6.77 -6.56
N PRO A 841 -28.26 5.56 -6.17
CA PRO A 841 -29.11 4.66 -5.39
C PRO A 841 -29.25 5.17 -3.96
N LEU A 842 -30.42 4.97 -3.37
CA LEU A 842 -30.71 5.27 -1.98
C LEU A 842 -31.01 3.98 -1.23
N PHE A 843 -30.24 3.77 -0.19
CA PHE A 843 -30.32 2.60 0.68
C PHE A 843 -31.06 2.95 1.97
N VAL A 844 -31.72 1.96 2.54
CA VAL A 844 -32.31 2.06 3.88
C VAL A 844 -31.82 0.86 4.71
N ARG A 845 -31.33 1.17 5.90
CA ARG A 845 -30.94 0.18 6.91
C ARG A 845 -31.66 0.43 8.24
N PRO A 846 -31.77 -0.57 9.12
CA PRO A 846 -32.14 -0.33 10.51
C PRO A 846 -31.15 0.60 11.20
N ASP A 847 -31.63 1.36 12.16
CA ASP A 847 -30.80 2.25 12.97
C ASP A 847 -29.81 1.46 13.86
N ASP A 848 -30.13 0.19 14.18
CA ASP A 848 -29.23 -0.74 14.84
C ASP A 848 -28.19 -1.27 13.85
N PRO A 849 -26.91 -0.88 13.97
CA PRO A 849 -25.84 -1.34 13.06
C PRO A 849 -25.60 -2.86 13.10
N SER A 850 -25.98 -3.51 14.21
CA SER A 850 -25.80 -4.96 14.37
C SER A 850 -26.74 -5.79 13.50
N ALA A 851 -27.81 -5.18 13.01
CA ALA A 851 -28.80 -5.86 12.16
C ALA A 851 -28.27 -6.19 10.75
N LYS A 852 -27.22 -5.49 10.28
CA LYS A 852 -26.57 -5.69 8.96
C LYS A 852 -27.52 -5.78 7.77
N GLN A 853 -28.79 -5.42 7.95
CA GLN A 853 -29.80 -5.42 6.91
C GLN A 853 -29.77 -4.09 6.17
N ILE A 854 -29.48 -4.13 4.88
CA ILE A 854 -29.51 -2.97 4.01
C ILE A 854 -30.24 -3.33 2.71
N PHE A 855 -31.00 -2.38 2.18
CA PHE A 855 -31.84 -2.59 1.00
C PHE A 855 -31.79 -1.38 0.10
N VAL A 856 -31.71 -1.58 -1.20
CA VAL A 856 -31.94 -0.52 -2.19
C VAL A 856 -33.44 -0.18 -2.20
N ARG A 857 -33.81 1.07 -1.95
CA ARG A 857 -35.20 1.49 -1.85
C ARG A 857 -35.66 2.42 -2.95
N LYS A 858 -34.80 3.37 -3.32
CA LYS A 858 -35.10 4.42 -4.29
C LYS A 858 -33.89 4.70 -5.19
N PHE A 859 -34.16 5.34 -6.31
CA PHE A 859 -33.17 5.88 -7.22
C PHE A 859 -33.42 7.37 -7.40
N LEU A 860 -32.36 8.15 -7.22
CA LEU A 860 -32.30 9.57 -7.49
C LEU A 860 -31.65 9.75 -8.86
N VAL A 861 -32.32 10.41 -9.78
CA VAL A 861 -31.81 10.66 -11.14
C VAL A 861 -31.92 12.15 -11.44
N SER A 862 -30.82 12.71 -11.94
CA SER A 862 -30.77 14.11 -12.42
C SER A 862 -30.40 14.16 -13.89
N TYR A 863 -31.10 14.98 -14.64
CA TYR A 863 -30.82 15.32 -16.02
C TYR A 863 -31.34 16.72 -16.34
N ASP A 864 -30.45 17.58 -16.89
CA ASP A 864 -30.80 18.94 -17.33
C ASP A 864 -31.57 19.73 -16.25
N ASN A 865 -30.98 19.84 -15.04
CA ASN A 865 -31.51 20.53 -13.86
C ASN A 865 -32.90 20.00 -13.39
N ARG A 866 -33.28 18.81 -13.79
CA ARG A 866 -34.48 18.14 -13.31
C ARG A 866 -34.13 16.92 -12.50
N VAL A 867 -34.62 16.86 -11.27
CA VAL A 867 -34.39 15.74 -10.35
C VAL A 867 -35.63 14.92 -10.13
N VAL A 868 -35.49 13.62 -10.05
CA VAL A 868 -36.58 12.68 -9.80
C VAL A 868 -36.14 11.59 -8.84
N MET A 869 -37.03 11.20 -7.95
CA MET A 869 -36.94 9.98 -7.14
C MET A 869 -38.00 8.99 -7.57
N ALA A 870 -37.61 7.73 -7.78
CA ALA A 870 -38.54 6.64 -8.08
C ALA A 870 -38.11 5.33 -7.39
N ASP A 871 -38.98 4.31 -7.46
CA ASP A 871 -38.71 3.01 -6.84
C ASP A 871 -37.70 2.17 -7.62
N ASN A 872 -37.53 2.45 -8.91
CA ASN A 872 -36.56 1.81 -9.79
C ASN A 872 -36.06 2.79 -10.85
N LEU A 873 -34.97 2.42 -11.52
CA LEU A 873 -34.31 3.27 -12.53
C LEU A 873 -35.18 3.45 -13.77
N THR A 874 -35.85 2.40 -14.27
CA THR A 874 -36.76 2.47 -15.41
C THR A 874 -37.87 3.54 -15.21
N GLU A 875 -38.46 3.54 -14.02
CA GLU A 875 -39.49 4.53 -13.64
C GLU A 875 -38.90 5.94 -13.55
N ALA A 876 -37.73 6.09 -12.92
CA ALA A 876 -37.06 7.39 -12.80
C ALA A 876 -36.76 8.00 -14.17
N VAL A 877 -36.21 7.19 -15.08
CA VAL A 877 -35.90 7.60 -16.45
C VAL A 877 -37.19 7.90 -17.24
N GLY A 878 -38.23 7.08 -17.09
CA GLY A 878 -39.51 7.31 -17.73
C GLY A 878 -40.19 8.64 -17.32
N ARG A 879 -40.01 9.05 -16.04
CA ARG A 879 -40.51 10.35 -15.54
C ARG A 879 -39.73 11.54 -16.13
N LEU A 880 -38.40 11.39 -16.33
CA LEU A 880 -37.55 12.43 -16.92
C LEU A 880 -37.69 12.55 -18.43
N PHE A 881 -37.85 11.43 -19.12
CA PHE A 881 -37.87 11.33 -20.57
C PHE A 881 -39.21 10.80 -21.09
N PRO A 882 -40.14 11.69 -21.44
CA PRO A 882 -41.41 11.28 -22.05
C PRO A 882 -41.17 10.41 -23.29
N GLY A 883 -41.86 9.27 -23.35
CA GLY A 883 -41.72 8.29 -24.45
C GLY A 883 -40.65 7.22 -24.23
N PHE A 884 -39.89 7.25 -23.12
CA PHE A 884 -39.08 6.11 -22.69
C PHE A 884 -40.00 5.01 -22.14
N ASN A 885 -39.87 3.79 -22.68
CA ASN A 885 -40.72 2.64 -22.30
C ASN A 885 -39.97 1.30 -22.29
N THR A 886 -38.67 1.33 -22.43
CA THR A 886 -37.82 0.14 -22.39
C THR A 886 -37.65 -0.32 -20.95
N ASP A 887 -37.93 -1.58 -20.68
CA ASP A 887 -37.57 -2.26 -19.43
C ASP A 887 -36.05 -2.47 -19.39
N LEU A 888 -35.41 -1.94 -18.39
CA LEU A 888 -33.95 -2.09 -18.19
C LEU A 888 -33.60 -3.48 -17.64
N GLY A 889 -34.56 -4.24 -17.13
CA GLY A 889 -34.36 -5.57 -16.55
C GLY A 889 -33.66 -5.52 -15.18
N GLU A 890 -33.77 -4.40 -14.49
CA GLU A 890 -33.10 -4.16 -13.22
C GLU A 890 -33.74 -4.84 -12.02
N ARG A 891 -35.06 -5.18 -12.10
CA ARG A 891 -35.76 -5.87 -11.04
C ARG A 891 -36.21 -7.25 -11.48
N ILE A 892 -35.80 -8.24 -10.75
CA ILE A 892 -36.19 -9.63 -10.98
C ILE A 892 -37.23 -9.99 -9.94
N ASN A 893 -38.42 -10.46 -10.42
CA ASN A 893 -39.40 -11.10 -9.55
C ASN A 893 -38.79 -12.41 -9.05
N ASP A 894 -38.28 -12.37 -7.84
CA ASP A 894 -37.68 -13.53 -7.19
C ASP A 894 -38.81 -14.49 -6.77
N GLY A 895 -39.10 -15.41 -7.65
CA GLY A 895 -39.67 -16.69 -7.23
C GLY A 895 -38.56 -17.47 -6.52
N SER A 896 -38.06 -16.94 -5.37
CA SER A 896 -37.17 -17.62 -4.44
C SER A 896 -36.32 -18.75 -5.05
N VAL A 897 -35.18 -18.41 -5.64
CA VAL A 897 -34.05 -19.33 -5.68
C VAL A 897 -33.05 -18.84 -4.61
N ALA A 898 -33.35 -19.21 -3.36
CA ALA A 898 -32.26 -19.33 -2.40
C ALA A 898 -31.23 -20.30 -3.01
N PRO A 899 -29.87 -20.02 -2.89
CA PRO A 899 -28.89 -21.01 -3.25
C PRO A 899 -29.32 -22.33 -2.62
N ALA A 900 -29.40 -23.38 -3.42
CA ALA A 900 -29.83 -24.68 -2.96
C ALA A 900 -28.96 -25.11 -1.78
N ASP A 901 -29.45 -25.02 -0.56
CA ASP A 901 -28.89 -25.71 0.57
C ASP A 901 -28.85 -27.20 0.21
N PRO A 902 -27.74 -27.88 0.37
CA PRO A 902 -27.80 -29.33 0.40
C PRO A 902 -28.65 -29.75 1.58
N THR A 903 -29.89 -30.10 1.34
CA THR A 903 -30.78 -30.67 2.36
C THR A 903 -30.13 -31.94 2.88
N PRO A 904 -29.94 -32.08 4.21
CA PRO A 904 -29.78 -33.40 4.78
C PRO A 904 -31.08 -34.19 4.49
N ASP A 905 -30.98 -35.37 3.88
CA ASP A 905 -32.07 -36.31 3.74
C ASP A 905 -32.80 -36.49 5.07
N ALA A 906 -33.94 -35.85 5.18
CA ALA A 906 -34.89 -36.16 6.24
C ALA A 906 -35.77 -37.32 5.74
N SER A 907 -35.42 -38.50 6.21
CA SER A 907 -36.31 -39.67 6.23
C SER A 907 -37.71 -39.29 6.68
N GLY A 908 -38.67 -39.65 5.88
CA GLY A 908 -40.08 -39.48 5.92
C GLY A 908 -40.75 -39.15 7.27
N GLY A 909 -41.32 -37.99 7.34
CA GLY A 909 -42.37 -37.59 8.24
C GLY A 909 -43.38 -36.73 7.52
N THR A 910 -44.50 -37.29 7.23
CA THR A 910 -45.66 -36.60 6.60
C THR A 910 -46.15 -35.48 7.52
N VAL A 911 -45.79 -34.24 7.22
CA VAL A 911 -46.37 -33.07 7.90
C VAL A 911 -47.77 -32.84 7.31
N THR A 912 -48.77 -33.22 8.06
CA THR A 912 -50.18 -32.90 7.75
C THR A 912 -50.36 -31.40 7.96
N THR A 913 -50.52 -30.66 6.87
CA THR A 913 -50.87 -29.23 6.92
C THR A 913 -52.34 -29.15 7.39
N THR A 914 -52.53 -28.81 8.63
CA THR A 914 -53.86 -28.52 9.15
C THR A 914 -54.26 -27.13 8.68
N THR A 915 -54.95 -27.04 7.57
CA THR A 915 -55.68 -25.82 7.16
C THR A 915 -56.82 -25.60 8.11
N LEU A 916 -56.72 -24.60 8.99
CA LEU A 916 -57.89 -24.14 9.77
C LEU A 916 -58.92 -23.53 8.83
N PRO A 917 -60.21 -23.82 9.04
CA PRO A 917 -61.27 -23.34 8.14
C PRO A 917 -61.34 -21.82 8.15
N ALA A 918 -61.28 -21.22 6.95
CA ALA A 918 -61.49 -19.78 6.80
C ALA A 918 -62.99 -19.48 7.16
N GLN A 919 -63.17 -18.56 8.08
CA GLN A 919 -64.52 -18.03 8.36
C GLN A 919 -64.93 -17.10 7.21
N ASP A 920 -66.17 -17.26 6.77
CA ASP A 920 -66.72 -16.39 5.73
C ASP A 920 -66.90 -14.97 6.27
N THR A 921 -66.20 -14.02 5.74
CA THR A 921 -66.15 -12.61 6.14
C THR A 921 -66.97 -11.74 5.16
N SER A 922 -67.62 -12.28 4.19
CA SER A 922 -68.30 -11.60 3.08
C SER A 922 -69.49 -10.73 3.44
N SER A 923 -69.95 -10.82 4.70
CA SER A 923 -71.14 -10.07 5.19
C SER A 923 -70.77 -9.04 6.28
N LEU A 924 -69.51 -8.86 6.63
CA LEU A 924 -69.10 -7.98 7.72
C LEU A 924 -68.85 -6.52 7.24
N THR A 925 -69.19 -5.57 8.08
CA THR A 925 -68.93 -4.17 7.85
C THR A 925 -67.39 -3.86 8.04
N ALA A 926 -66.93 -2.76 7.49
CA ALA A 926 -65.50 -2.38 7.62
C ALA A 926 -65.03 -2.27 9.09
N VAL A 927 -65.90 -1.80 10.00
CA VAL A 927 -65.62 -1.72 11.43
C VAL A 927 -65.52 -3.10 12.08
N GLU A 928 -66.38 -4.04 11.71
CA GLU A 928 -66.34 -5.42 12.18
C GLU A 928 -65.14 -6.18 11.63
N LEU A 929 -64.74 -5.94 10.39
CA LEU A 929 -63.51 -6.46 9.81
C LEU A 929 -62.25 -5.92 10.51
N LEU A 930 -62.20 -4.63 10.88
CA LEU A 930 -61.09 -4.07 11.66
C LEU A 930 -60.99 -4.69 13.05
N ALA A 931 -62.16 -4.85 13.75
CA ALA A 931 -62.21 -5.53 15.03
C ALA A 931 -61.80 -7.00 14.94
N ARG A 932 -62.12 -7.68 13.83
CA ARG A 932 -61.68 -9.07 13.58
C ARG A 932 -60.22 -9.16 13.28
N ALA A 933 -59.64 -8.22 12.53
CA ALA A 933 -58.18 -8.17 12.28
C ALA A 933 -57.44 -7.98 13.59
N ASP A 934 -57.90 -7.10 14.46
CA ASP A 934 -57.30 -6.86 15.78
C ASP A 934 -57.31 -8.12 16.66
N ALA A 935 -58.45 -8.80 16.72
CA ALA A 935 -58.56 -10.08 17.43
C ALA A 935 -57.58 -11.17 16.90
N LEU A 936 -57.37 -11.21 15.57
CA LEU A 936 -56.43 -12.13 14.94
C LEU A 936 -54.95 -11.75 15.25
N PHE A 937 -54.61 -10.48 15.40
CA PHE A 937 -53.31 -10.05 15.90
C PHE A 937 -53.09 -10.44 17.36
N ASP A 938 -54.12 -10.34 18.21
CA ASP A 938 -54.04 -10.80 19.60
C ASP A 938 -53.89 -12.32 19.70
N GLU A 939 -54.61 -13.09 18.88
CA GLU A 939 -54.46 -14.54 18.78
C GLU A 939 -53.03 -14.92 18.31
N ALA A 940 -52.48 -14.19 17.33
CA ALA A 940 -51.10 -14.36 16.90
C ALA A 940 -50.10 -14.12 18.04
N ASN A 941 -50.21 -12.98 18.70
CA ASN A 941 -49.33 -12.62 19.83
C ASN A 941 -49.46 -13.65 20.99
N SER A 942 -50.64 -14.19 21.22
CA SER A 942 -50.86 -15.23 22.24
C SER A 942 -50.20 -16.55 21.88
N ALA A 943 -50.15 -16.90 20.58
CA ALA A 943 -49.42 -18.08 20.09
C ALA A 943 -47.89 -17.93 20.25
N LEU A 944 -47.40 -16.70 20.06
CA LEU A 944 -45.97 -16.40 20.27
C LEU A 944 -45.57 -16.43 21.76
N ALA A 945 -46.53 -16.12 22.65
CA ALA A 945 -46.31 -16.09 24.10
C ALA A 945 -46.34 -17.48 24.76
N GLN A 946 -46.66 -18.54 24.03
CA GLN A 946 -46.64 -19.93 24.56
C GLN A 946 -45.17 -20.40 24.78
N ASN A 947 -45.02 -21.40 25.66
CA ASN A 947 -43.73 -21.99 25.90
C ASN A 947 -43.76 -23.51 25.64
N PRO A 948 -43.20 -24.05 24.54
CA PRO A 948 -42.47 -23.32 23.46
C PRO A 948 -43.43 -22.48 22.59
N PRO A 949 -42.94 -21.40 21.95
CA PRO A 949 -43.75 -20.55 21.06
C PRO A 949 -44.29 -21.33 19.85
N ASP A 950 -45.57 -21.15 19.56
CA ASP A 950 -46.19 -21.77 18.39
C ASP A 950 -46.09 -20.82 17.17
N PHE A 951 -44.97 -20.92 16.48
CA PHE A 951 -44.68 -20.12 15.29
C PHE A 951 -45.62 -20.42 14.10
N ALA A 952 -46.14 -21.67 14.00
CA ALA A 952 -47.06 -22.05 12.92
C ALA A 952 -48.39 -21.35 13.09
N THR A 953 -48.99 -21.39 14.28
CA THR A 953 -50.24 -20.67 14.58
C THR A 953 -50.03 -19.16 14.51
N TYR A 954 -48.90 -18.62 14.98
CA TYR A 954 -48.53 -17.19 14.83
C TYR A 954 -48.60 -16.73 13.38
N GLN A 955 -47.89 -17.43 12.47
CA GLN A 955 -47.85 -17.05 11.06
C GLN A 955 -49.20 -17.19 10.38
N ALA A 956 -49.96 -18.25 10.69
CA ALA A 956 -51.30 -18.47 10.13
C ALA A 956 -52.26 -17.34 10.53
N ARG A 957 -52.28 -16.93 11.81
CA ARG A 957 -53.11 -15.84 12.31
C ARG A 957 -52.71 -14.48 11.77
N LEU A 958 -51.42 -14.23 11.62
CA LEU A 958 -50.90 -13.01 11.02
C LEU A 958 -51.33 -12.86 9.55
N ALA A 959 -51.27 -13.96 8.78
CA ALA A 959 -51.71 -13.97 7.40
C ALA A 959 -53.25 -13.73 7.28
N GLN A 960 -54.03 -14.32 8.15
CA GLN A 960 -55.50 -14.12 8.23
C GLN A 960 -55.81 -12.65 8.62
N ALA A 961 -55.14 -12.08 9.60
CA ALA A 961 -55.31 -10.68 10.00
C ALA A 961 -55.07 -9.72 8.84
N ARG A 962 -54.00 -9.93 8.07
CA ARG A 962 -53.66 -9.11 6.89
C ARG A 962 -54.69 -9.22 5.78
N GLU A 963 -55.30 -10.40 5.58
CA GLU A 963 -56.34 -10.60 4.57
C GLU A 963 -57.61 -9.87 4.97
N VAL A 964 -58.06 -10.01 6.21
CA VAL A 964 -59.22 -9.30 6.76
C VAL A 964 -59.03 -7.79 6.75
N LEU A 965 -57.79 -7.30 7.01
CA LEU A 965 -57.45 -5.89 6.93
C LEU A 965 -57.57 -5.35 5.48
N ARG A 966 -57.09 -6.09 4.49
CA ARG A 966 -57.25 -5.74 3.07
C ARG A 966 -58.72 -5.63 2.66
N GLN A 967 -59.57 -6.56 3.14
CA GLN A 967 -61.00 -6.52 2.90
C GLN A 967 -61.65 -5.27 3.55
N ALA A 968 -61.29 -4.93 4.78
CA ALA A 968 -61.73 -3.72 5.44
C ALA A 968 -61.35 -2.44 4.66
N ILE A 969 -60.08 -2.37 4.19
CA ILE A 969 -59.59 -1.24 3.39
C ILE A 969 -60.37 -1.11 2.06
N SER A 970 -60.66 -2.24 1.39
CA SER A 970 -61.43 -2.22 0.14
C SER A 970 -62.86 -1.71 0.31
N LEU A 971 -63.45 -1.85 1.51
CA LEU A 971 -64.81 -1.37 1.81
C LEU A 971 -64.84 0.12 2.22
N VAL A 972 -63.69 0.68 2.65
CA VAL A 972 -63.56 2.10 3.04
C VAL A 972 -63.08 2.98 1.90
N GLY A 973 -62.37 2.38 0.95
CA GLY A 973 -61.77 3.09 -0.21
C GLY A 973 -62.63 3.05 -1.49
N GLY A 974 -63.86 2.53 -1.49
CA GLY A 974 -64.76 2.46 -2.61
C GLY A 974 -65.79 3.59 -2.64
#